data_3b428cb71c64f03a25881b09a6452bcb
#
_entry.id   3b428cb71c64f03a25881b09a6452bcb
#
_cell.length_a   1.000
_cell.length_b   1.000
_cell.length_c   1.000
_cell.angle_alpha   90.00
_cell.angle_beta   90.00
_cell.angle_gamma   90.00
#
_symmetry.space_group_name_H-M   'P 1'
#
loop_
_entity.id
_entity.type
_entity.pdbx_description
1 polymer ?
#
loop_
_entity_poly.entity_id
_entity_poly.type
_entity_poly.pdbx_seq_one_letter_code
_entity_poly.pdbx_strand_id
1 'polypeptide(L)'
;MADGLNGRRAAERVERAAGAPSGALAANAGADAERHETGRREIEMYIRTYQTLLRGSGEVGLRGLVQAHYNADPDLHPTARASEPDMSAFIYTILRLPTAILQSSRVLLGQSDEVFAQNGFQVEQWQAVAASARRRRWFFDGKNTLAAYISSLSDTDDIVPTLVALQIEWNKFHWLLNADPTTMQLLESRVERSSPVYAEITKVVRERLHVSLEDWRRLEVIWGDNVWTSLLAIGRERKNFTLRMLGGSHVGFVRSTRRWWGPIAKLFDELRLGRRPVYFVSSNTHGLANLFSGTARRREDELTRFALTGADSFLQEECRKLKDGSAPGNWQNFLYCAAREYQRTSAGQGFARSRPVEEQERGVWYVGARHGLDIDAQIIDLAKLRPDDLDPRVRTAGLDRPAEGRGVIINIDYPLGMAAYRVLREVLENLAQVKGVYILGEATTLNGSVGDVMLSNVVLDEHSQNTYWLDNCFSAGDISRNLVFGAVLENQRAVSTRGAFLQNRAFLDAYYRSNYSVVEMEAGPYLDAVYESIYMTRYPMGENINFAKLPFDLGLIHYAADTPYTRGKNLGAGTLSYYGMDSSYAATIAIARRILEQEVSGARGGDAVARAEALRMRRSGSGQLGASTPGASTPGVAPR
;
A
#
# COMPACT_ATOMS: atom_id res chain seq x y z
N MET A 1 -52.69 10.71 -48.32
CA MET A 1 -52.34 11.88 -47.49
C MET A 1 -52.37 11.53 -46.00
N ALA A 2 -51.68 10.47 -45.57
CA ALA A 2 -51.66 10.04 -44.19
C ALA A 2 -50.20 9.82 -43.62
N ASP A 3 -49.20 9.91 -44.51
CA ASP A 3 -47.77 9.66 -44.06
C ASP A 3 -46.95 10.88 -43.69
N GLY A 4 -47.50 12.09 -43.81
CA GLY A 4 -46.79 13.32 -43.51
C GLY A 4 -46.87 13.80 -42.05
N LEU A 5 -47.75 13.23 -41.23
CA LEU A 5 -48.03 13.68 -39.88
C LEU A 5 -47.24 12.95 -38.78
N ASN A 6 -46.77 11.74 -39.07
CA ASN A 6 -45.98 10.97 -38.11
C ASN A 6 -44.48 11.35 -38.08
N GLY A 7 -43.91 11.87 -39.16
CA GLY A 7 -42.53 12.35 -39.22
C GLY A 7 -42.28 13.63 -38.44
N ARG A 8 -43.24 14.56 -38.41
CA ARG A 8 -43.12 15.82 -37.65
C ARG A 8 -43.22 15.63 -36.12
N ARG A 9 -44.06 14.69 -35.66
CA ARG A 9 -44.17 14.39 -34.24
C ARG A 9 -42.95 13.63 -33.67
N ALA A 10 -42.24 12.87 -34.50
CA ALA A 10 -40.99 12.23 -34.12
C ALA A 10 -39.83 13.24 -34.03
N ALA A 11 -39.74 14.20 -34.96
CA ALA A 11 -38.75 15.26 -34.93
C ALA A 11 -38.93 16.21 -33.74
N GLU A 12 -40.17 16.60 -33.42
CA GLU A 12 -40.47 17.44 -32.26
C GLU A 12 -40.23 16.73 -30.91
N ARG A 13 -40.32 15.39 -30.87
CA ARG A 13 -39.91 14.62 -29.66
C ARG A 13 -38.40 14.54 -29.50
N VAL A 14 -37.62 14.46 -30.58
CA VAL A 14 -36.15 14.45 -30.54
C VAL A 14 -35.63 15.83 -30.18
N GLU A 15 -36.23 16.93 -30.70
CA GLU A 15 -35.84 18.28 -30.30
C GLU A 15 -36.21 18.63 -28.84
N ARG A 16 -37.32 18.11 -28.29
CA ARG A 16 -37.65 18.25 -26.87
C ARG A 16 -36.78 17.40 -25.95
N ALA A 17 -36.21 16.29 -26.41
CA ALA A 17 -35.24 15.50 -25.64
C ALA A 17 -33.82 16.07 -25.67
N ALA A 18 -33.49 16.90 -26.68
CA ALA A 18 -32.19 17.62 -26.75
C ALA A 18 -32.16 18.94 -25.96
N GLY A 19 -33.30 19.36 -25.39
CA GLY A 19 -33.45 20.61 -24.62
C GLY A 19 -33.44 20.45 -23.12
N ALA A 20 -32.75 19.45 -22.53
CA ALA A 20 -32.51 19.36 -21.08
C ALA A 20 -31.21 20.07 -20.72
N PRO A 21 -31.07 20.67 -19.53
CA PRO A 21 -30.46 21.96 -19.33
C PRO A 21 -28.93 21.86 -19.33
N SER A 22 -28.26 22.33 -20.36
CA SER A 22 -26.81 22.56 -20.39
C SER A 22 -26.34 23.48 -19.25
N GLY A 23 -27.20 24.35 -18.76
CA GLY A 23 -26.93 25.25 -17.65
C GLY A 23 -26.82 24.57 -16.28
N ALA A 24 -27.61 23.54 -15.99
CA ALA A 24 -27.56 22.85 -14.71
C ALA A 24 -26.32 21.90 -14.62
N LEU A 25 -25.93 21.27 -15.74
CA LEU A 25 -24.71 20.47 -15.81
C LEU A 25 -23.44 21.34 -15.72
N ALA A 26 -23.44 22.51 -16.37
CA ALA A 26 -22.34 23.47 -16.29
C ALA A 26 -22.25 24.14 -14.91
N ALA A 27 -23.37 24.47 -14.28
CA ALA A 27 -23.41 25.02 -12.92
C ALA A 27 -22.95 24.00 -11.87
N ASN A 28 -23.33 22.72 -12.00
CA ASN A 28 -22.87 21.65 -11.13
C ASN A 28 -21.36 21.38 -11.33
N ALA A 29 -20.84 21.39 -12.56
CA ALA A 29 -19.42 21.23 -12.84
C ALA A 29 -18.58 22.37 -12.25
N GLY A 30 -19.08 23.61 -12.29
CA GLY A 30 -18.45 24.77 -11.66
C GLY A 30 -18.42 24.67 -10.12
N ALA A 31 -19.53 24.30 -9.49
CA ALA A 31 -19.62 24.12 -8.06
C ALA A 31 -18.75 22.94 -7.53
N ASP A 32 -18.62 21.90 -8.34
CA ASP A 32 -17.76 20.76 -8.00
C ASP A 32 -16.28 21.11 -8.13
N ALA A 33 -15.88 21.87 -9.16
CA ALA A 33 -14.53 22.38 -9.30
C ALA A 33 -14.14 23.32 -8.15
N GLU A 34 -15.04 24.18 -7.71
CA GLU A 34 -14.83 25.07 -6.57
C GLU A 34 -14.72 24.30 -5.24
N ARG A 35 -15.54 23.26 -5.04
CA ARG A 35 -15.42 22.36 -3.87
C ARG A 35 -14.09 21.60 -3.86
N HIS A 36 -13.65 21.12 -5.01
CA HIS A 36 -12.37 20.44 -5.14
C HIS A 36 -11.21 21.38 -4.81
N GLU A 37 -11.21 22.59 -5.36
CA GLU A 37 -10.15 23.57 -5.10
C GLU A 37 -10.14 24.00 -3.62
N THR A 38 -11.32 24.19 -3.02
CA THR A 38 -11.44 24.49 -1.58
C THR A 38 -10.91 23.33 -0.74
N GLY A 39 -11.31 22.10 -1.03
CA GLY A 39 -10.84 20.91 -0.31
C GLY A 39 -9.33 20.73 -0.41
N ARG A 40 -8.75 20.95 -1.60
CA ARG A 40 -7.31 20.95 -1.83
C ARG A 40 -6.59 21.98 -0.98
N ARG A 41 -7.10 23.21 -0.96
CA ARG A 41 -6.52 24.30 -0.18
C ARG A 41 -6.53 23.99 1.32
N GLU A 42 -7.59 23.43 1.86
CA GLU A 42 -7.69 23.09 3.28
C GLU A 42 -6.71 21.98 3.66
N ILE A 43 -6.54 20.96 2.83
CA ILE A 43 -5.54 19.90 3.04
C ILE A 43 -4.12 20.47 2.96
N GLU A 44 -3.82 21.30 1.96
CA GLU A 44 -2.51 21.97 1.87
C GLU A 44 -2.23 22.87 3.07
N MET A 45 -3.23 23.58 3.54
CA MET A 45 -3.14 24.40 4.77
C MET A 45 -2.84 23.55 5.99
N TYR A 46 -3.51 22.39 6.12
CA TYR A 46 -3.26 21.46 7.21
C TYR A 46 -1.82 20.94 7.18
N ILE A 47 -1.35 20.48 6.00
CA ILE A 47 0.01 20.02 5.80
C ILE A 47 1.03 21.10 6.16
N ARG A 48 0.87 22.31 5.61
CA ARG A 48 1.77 23.44 5.88
C ARG A 48 1.79 23.82 7.36
N THR A 49 0.64 23.74 8.02
CA THR A 49 0.54 24.06 9.45
C THR A 49 1.41 23.14 10.29
N TYR A 50 1.22 21.82 10.20
CA TYR A 50 2.03 20.91 11.02
C TYR A 50 3.50 20.87 10.58
N GLN A 51 3.80 20.95 9.29
CA GLN A 51 5.18 21.01 8.83
C GLN A 51 5.91 22.26 9.33
N THR A 52 5.24 23.40 9.39
CA THR A 52 5.82 24.63 9.94
C THR A 52 6.07 24.49 11.44
N LEU A 53 5.11 23.96 12.18
CA LEU A 53 5.26 23.72 13.61
C LEU A 53 6.40 22.74 13.91
N LEU A 54 6.53 21.66 13.14
CA LEU A 54 7.56 20.62 13.32
C LEU A 54 8.99 21.09 12.96
N ARG A 55 9.13 22.19 12.21
CA ARG A 55 10.46 22.82 11.97
C ARG A 55 11.01 23.53 13.20
N GLY A 56 10.15 23.85 14.16
CA GLY A 56 10.59 24.38 15.45
C GLY A 56 11.36 23.35 16.28
N SER A 57 12.25 23.82 17.14
CA SER A 57 13.05 22.96 18.04
C SER A 57 12.28 22.44 19.26
N GLY A 58 11.07 22.93 19.48
CA GLY A 58 10.23 22.62 20.64
C GLY A 58 9.26 21.45 20.40
N GLU A 59 8.52 21.13 21.46
CA GLU A 59 7.39 20.22 21.38
C GLU A 59 6.15 20.93 20.83
N VAL A 60 5.43 20.25 19.95
CA VAL A 60 4.20 20.73 19.34
C VAL A 60 3.04 20.00 19.97
N GLY A 61 2.14 20.73 20.64
CA GLY A 61 0.88 20.17 21.14
C GLY A 61 -0.12 19.96 20.00
N LEU A 62 -0.60 18.71 19.81
CA LEU A 62 -1.50 18.37 18.70
C LEU A 62 -2.90 19.00 18.83
N ARG A 63 -3.28 19.50 20.01
CA ARG A 63 -4.53 20.23 20.20
C ARG A 63 -4.65 21.42 19.23
N GLY A 64 -3.54 22.07 18.89
CA GLY A 64 -3.52 23.18 17.93
C GLY A 64 -3.84 22.76 16.49
N LEU A 65 -3.73 21.47 16.16
CA LEU A 65 -3.99 20.93 14.83
C LEU A 65 -5.43 20.42 14.64
N VAL A 66 -6.21 20.27 15.72
CA VAL A 66 -7.57 19.72 15.67
C VAL A 66 -8.49 20.52 14.73
N GLN A 67 -8.43 21.85 14.80
CA GLN A 67 -9.26 22.68 13.92
C GLN A 67 -8.85 22.55 12.45
N ALA A 68 -7.57 22.48 12.16
CA ALA A 68 -7.07 22.26 10.80
C ALA A 68 -7.47 20.89 10.26
N HIS A 69 -7.45 19.85 11.11
CA HIS A 69 -7.95 18.52 10.78
C HIS A 69 -9.46 18.55 10.45
N TYR A 70 -10.25 19.28 11.25
CA TYR A 70 -11.66 19.45 10.97
C TYR A 70 -11.93 20.17 9.64
N ASN A 71 -11.11 21.16 9.28
CA ASN A 71 -11.28 21.90 8.04
C ASN A 71 -10.85 21.07 6.82
N ALA A 72 -9.81 20.27 6.96
CA ALA A 72 -9.36 19.33 5.92
C ALA A 72 -10.42 18.28 5.58
N ASP A 73 -11.36 18.00 6.50
CA ASP A 73 -12.50 17.09 6.34
C ASP A 73 -12.10 15.73 5.73
N PRO A 74 -11.21 14.96 6.40
CA PRO A 74 -10.70 13.71 5.84
C PRO A 74 -11.82 12.71 5.58
N ASP A 75 -11.85 12.10 4.39
CA ASP A 75 -12.82 11.03 4.03
C ASP A 75 -12.74 9.83 5.00
N LEU A 76 -11.56 9.58 5.57
CA LEU A 76 -11.34 8.53 6.55
C LEU A 76 -11.86 8.90 7.95
N HIS A 77 -12.25 10.15 8.18
CA HIS A 77 -12.75 10.67 9.47
C HIS A 77 -13.94 11.63 9.28
N PRO A 78 -15.01 11.17 8.61
CA PRO A 78 -16.11 12.05 8.19
C PRO A 78 -16.90 12.63 9.37
N THR A 79 -16.93 11.95 10.52
CA THR A 79 -17.64 12.41 11.72
C THR A 79 -16.70 12.99 12.78
N ALA A 80 -15.52 13.52 12.36
CA ALA A 80 -14.55 14.13 13.28
C ALA A 80 -15.16 15.19 14.21
N ARG A 81 -16.08 16.01 13.70
CA ARG A 81 -16.76 17.09 14.46
C ARG A 81 -17.93 16.60 15.31
N ALA A 82 -18.42 15.39 15.09
CA ALA A 82 -19.55 14.85 15.85
C ALA A 82 -19.16 14.55 17.30
N SER A 83 -20.13 14.50 18.19
CA SER A 83 -19.93 14.09 19.59
C SER A 83 -19.77 12.57 19.74
N GLU A 84 -20.33 11.81 18.80
CA GLU A 84 -20.23 10.35 18.78
C GLU A 84 -18.88 9.89 18.18
N PRO A 85 -18.32 8.78 18.70
CA PRO A 85 -17.08 8.26 18.17
C PRO A 85 -17.18 7.79 16.71
N ASP A 86 -16.18 8.13 15.90
CA ASP A 86 -15.97 7.53 14.58
C ASP A 86 -15.16 6.25 14.71
N MET A 87 -15.88 5.12 14.74
CA MET A 87 -15.26 3.82 14.93
C MET A 87 -14.29 3.45 13.81
N SER A 88 -14.56 3.87 12.58
CA SER A 88 -13.67 3.60 11.45
C SER A 88 -12.35 4.34 11.60
N ALA A 89 -12.39 5.63 11.90
CA ALA A 89 -11.20 6.44 12.17
C ALA A 89 -10.45 5.94 13.40
N PHE A 90 -11.15 5.63 14.49
CA PHE A 90 -10.52 5.11 15.71
C PHE A 90 -9.78 3.80 15.46
N ILE A 91 -10.45 2.81 14.86
CA ILE A 91 -9.86 1.52 14.52
C ILE A 91 -8.67 1.67 13.57
N TYR A 92 -8.79 2.54 12.56
CA TYR A 92 -7.68 2.85 11.67
C TYR A 92 -6.45 3.32 12.44
N THR A 93 -6.62 4.24 13.39
CA THR A 93 -5.50 4.80 14.16
C THR A 93 -4.83 3.79 15.08
N ILE A 94 -5.61 2.99 15.83
CA ILE A 94 -5.06 2.00 16.76
C ILE A 94 -4.36 0.82 16.06
N LEU A 95 -4.71 0.53 14.81
CA LEU A 95 -4.02 -0.47 13.99
C LEU A 95 -2.67 0.04 13.47
N ARG A 96 -2.51 1.34 13.26
CA ARG A 96 -1.29 1.96 12.70
C ARG A 96 -0.31 2.49 13.75
N LEU A 97 -0.72 2.49 15.00
CA LEU A 97 0.11 2.89 16.12
C LEU A 97 0.36 1.70 17.07
N PRO A 98 1.54 1.61 17.71
CA PRO A 98 1.79 0.58 18.70
C PRO A 98 0.80 0.66 19.87
N THR A 99 0.46 -0.47 20.49
CA THR A 99 -0.42 -0.50 21.67
C THR A 99 0.11 0.35 22.83
N ALA A 100 1.42 0.58 22.92
CA ALA A 100 2.04 1.48 23.88
C ALA A 100 1.56 2.95 23.75
N ILE A 101 0.88 3.33 22.64
CA ILE A 101 0.24 4.65 22.49
C ILE A 101 -0.82 4.91 23.56
N LEU A 102 -1.45 3.85 24.08
CA LEU A 102 -2.41 3.96 25.16
C LEU A 102 -1.81 4.58 26.43
N GLN A 103 -0.52 4.34 26.69
CA GLN A 103 0.23 4.85 27.84
C GLN A 103 1.02 6.12 27.50
N SER A 104 1.15 6.46 26.21
CA SER A 104 2.01 7.55 25.77
C SER A 104 1.25 8.86 25.64
N SER A 105 1.93 9.96 25.93
CA SER A 105 1.46 11.32 25.64
C SER A 105 2.46 12.12 24.80
N ARG A 106 3.66 11.59 24.59
CA ARG A 106 4.75 12.23 23.86
C ARG A 106 5.24 11.34 22.72
N VAL A 107 5.45 11.92 21.55
CA VAL A 107 6.00 11.23 20.39
C VAL A 107 7.24 11.97 19.87
N LEU A 108 8.34 11.25 19.66
CA LEU A 108 9.58 11.76 19.08
C LEU A 108 9.75 11.19 17.68
N LEU A 109 10.11 12.03 16.72
CA LEU A 109 10.39 11.63 15.33
C LEU A 109 11.86 11.86 15.01
N GLY A 110 12.54 10.86 14.48
CA GLY A 110 13.94 10.94 14.07
C GLY A 110 14.28 9.94 12.97
N GLN A 111 15.31 10.22 12.17
CA GLN A 111 15.69 9.36 11.05
C GLN A 111 16.86 8.41 11.36
N SER A 112 17.49 8.50 12.53
CA SER A 112 18.59 7.61 12.90
C SER A 112 18.86 7.62 14.39
N ASP A 113 19.56 6.59 14.87
CA ASP A 113 19.98 6.44 16.27
C ASP A 113 20.81 7.65 16.75
N GLU A 114 21.71 8.15 15.90
CA GLU A 114 22.54 9.31 16.23
C GLU A 114 21.70 10.58 16.43
N VAL A 115 20.63 10.76 15.66
CA VAL A 115 19.74 11.92 15.82
C VAL A 115 19.04 11.88 17.16
N PHE A 116 18.59 10.72 17.61
CA PHE A 116 18.01 10.56 18.95
C PHE A 116 19.06 10.79 20.02
N ALA A 117 20.24 10.17 19.92
CA ALA A 117 21.32 10.28 20.89
C ALA A 117 21.83 11.73 21.05
N GLN A 118 22.00 12.46 19.96
CA GLN A 118 22.40 13.89 19.98
C GLN A 118 21.38 14.79 20.67
N ASN A 119 20.13 14.36 20.74
CA ASN A 119 19.06 15.05 21.46
C ASN A 119 18.83 14.50 22.88
N GLY A 120 19.71 13.64 23.38
CA GLY A 120 19.66 13.11 24.74
C GLY A 120 18.78 11.88 24.93
N PHE A 121 18.34 11.21 23.84
CA PHE A 121 17.48 10.04 23.89
C PHE A 121 18.22 8.79 23.42
N GLN A 122 18.44 7.83 24.34
CA GLN A 122 19.08 6.54 24.03
C GLN A 122 18.00 5.52 23.59
N VAL A 123 17.36 5.79 22.44
CA VAL A 123 16.19 5.05 21.96
C VAL A 123 16.48 3.57 21.72
N GLU A 124 17.72 3.21 21.38
CA GLU A 124 18.15 1.82 21.21
C GLU A 124 17.98 0.97 22.48
N GLN A 125 17.97 1.61 23.64
CA GLN A 125 17.80 0.94 24.95
C GLN A 125 16.31 0.81 25.34
N TRP A 126 15.42 1.44 24.59
CA TRP A 126 13.98 1.39 24.84
C TRP A 126 13.38 0.10 24.34
N GLN A 127 12.20 -0.21 24.82
CA GLN A 127 11.46 -1.38 24.37
C GLN A 127 11.01 -1.21 22.91
N ALA A 128 11.43 -2.11 22.03
CA ALA A 128 10.91 -2.16 20.65
C ALA A 128 9.43 -2.56 20.69
N VAL A 129 8.59 -1.80 20.00
CA VAL A 129 7.15 -2.02 19.89
C VAL A 129 6.74 -1.90 18.43
N ALA A 130 5.61 -2.54 18.06
CA ALA A 130 5.14 -2.57 16.68
C ALA A 130 3.66 -2.22 16.57
N ALA A 131 3.29 -1.63 15.45
CA ALA A 131 1.89 -1.46 15.05
C ALA A 131 1.44 -2.67 14.21
N SER A 132 0.15 -3.03 14.31
CA SER A 132 -0.38 -4.22 13.63
C SER A 132 -0.47 -4.05 12.10
N ALA A 133 -0.80 -2.83 11.63
CA ALA A 133 -1.06 -2.55 10.22
C ALA A 133 -0.18 -1.42 9.63
N ARG A 134 0.93 -1.11 10.25
CA ARG A 134 1.91 -0.16 9.72
C ARG A 134 3.31 -0.57 10.12
N ARG A 135 4.15 -0.84 9.15
CA ARG A 135 5.58 -1.05 9.39
C ARG A 135 6.23 0.30 9.64
N ARG A 136 6.86 0.40 10.79
CA ARG A 136 7.71 1.51 11.22
C ARG A 136 8.41 1.07 12.49
N ARG A 137 9.68 1.36 12.63
CA ARG A 137 10.39 1.11 13.89
C ARG A 137 9.90 2.07 14.95
N TRP A 138 9.33 1.50 16.00
CA TRP A 138 8.87 2.22 17.17
C TRP A 138 9.57 1.71 18.42
N PHE A 139 9.82 2.60 19.34
CA PHE A 139 10.39 2.29 20.64
C PHE A 139 9.62 3.03 21.75
N PHE A 140 9.43 2.36 22.89
CA PHE A 140 8.72 2.90 24.03
C PHE A 140 9.66 2.99 25.22
N ASP A 141 9.69 4.13 25.92
CA ASP A 141 10.56 4.37 27.07
C ASP A 141 10.10 3.69 28.38
N GLY A 142 9.01 2.95 28.35
CA GLY A 142 8.38 2.30 29.51
C GLY A 142 7.62 3.26 30.42
N LYS A 143 7.47 4.54 30.04
CA LYS A 143 6.77 5.56 30.82
C LYS A 143 5.65 6.23 30.01
N ASN A 144 5.99 7.19 29.18
CA ASN A 144 5.00 7.98 28.43
C ASN A 144 5.47 8.44 27.04
N THR A 145 6.65 8.02 26.57
CA THR A 145 7.25 8.51 25.34
C THR A 145 7.40 7.38 24.32
N LEU A 146 6.91 7.61 23.11
CA LEU A 146 7.18 6.80 21.93
C LEU A 146 8.20 7.51 21.02
N ALA A 147 9.16 6.77 20.49
CA ALA A 147 10.04 7.20 19.44
C ALA A 147 9.73 6.46 18.14
N ALA A 148 9.57 7.20 17.03
CA ALA A 148 9.34 6.67 15.71
C ALA A 148 10.50 7.02 14.77
N TYR A 149 10.99 6.02 14.05
CA TYR A 149 11.93 6.26 12.95
C TYR A 149 11.18 6.67 11.71
N ILE A 150 11.63 7.74 11.08
CA ILE A 150 11.04 8.29 9.85
C ILE A 150 12.02 8.15 8.69
N SER A 151 11.54 7.70 7.55
CA SER A 151 12.30 7.45 6.32
C SER A 151 12.16 8.58 5.29
N SER A 152 11.07 9.34 5.38
CA SER A 152 10.74 10.45 4.50
C SER A 152 9.75 11.42 5.15
N LEU A 153 9.39 12.49 4.44
CA LEU A 153 8.32 13.39 4.87
C LEU A 153 6.94 12.70 4.86
N SER A 154 6.76 11.65 4.04
CA SER A 154 5.52 10.88 4.03
C SER A 154 5.23 10.20 5.37
N ASP A 155 6.27 9.88 6.17
CA ASP A 155 6.06 9.41 7.54
C ASP A 155 5.42 10.48 8.44
N THR A 156 5.78 11.76 8.27
CA THR A 156 5.11 12.84 8.99
C THR A 156 3.69 13.05 8.53
N ASP A 157 3.47 12.96 7.22
CA ASP A 157 2.16 13.08 6.58
C ASP A 157 1.22 11.89 6.96
N ASP A 158 1.78 10.76 7.41
CA ASP A 158 1.04 9.60 7.97
C ASP A 158 0.84 9.74 9.50
N ILE A 159 1.91 10.01 10.27
CA ILE A 159 1.87 9.99 11.74
C ILE A 159 1.04 11.15 12.31
N VAL A 160 1.24 12.38 11.82
CA VAL A 160 0.62 13.56 12.42
C VAL A 160 -0.89 13.52 12.33
N PRO A 161 -1.51 13.32 11.14
CA PRO A 161 -2.96 13.22 11.05
C PRO A 161 -3.52 12.00 11.80
N THR A 162 -2.79 10.89 11.83
CA THR A 162 -3.18 9.69 12.60
C THR A 162 -3.23 9.98 14.10
N LEU A 163 -2.26 10.69 14.67
CA LEU A 163 -2.25 11.07 16.07
C LEU A 163 -3.34 12.10 16.40
N VAL A 164 -3.60 13.06 15.48
CA VAL A 164 -4.68 14.05 15.66
C VAL A 164 -6.03 13.35 15.66
N ALA A 165 -6.29 12.45 14.71
CA ALA A 165 -7.51 11.66 14.66
C ALA A 165 -7.69 10.80 15.92
N LEU A 166 -6.63 10.10 16.36
CA LEU A 166 -6.68 9.33 17.61
C LEU A 166 -6.99 10.23 18.81
N GLN A 167 -6.37 11.41 18.91
CA GLN A 167 -6.63 12.34 20.02
C GLN A 167 -8.09 12.80 20.05
N ILE A 168 -8.69 13.08 18.88
CA ILE A 168 -10.09 13.46 18.76
C ILE A 168 -10.98 12.33 19.27
N GLU A 169 -10.81 11.13 18.72
CA GLU A 169 -11.67 9.98 19.05
C GLU A 169 -11.46 9.49 20.47
N TRP A 170 -10.22 9.47 20.96
CA TRP A 170 -9.91 9.20 22.36
C TRP A 170 -10.69 10.13 23.29
N ASN A 171 -10.70 11.43 23.00
CA ASN A 171 -11.35 12.40 23.87
C ASN A 171 -12.88 12.32 23.82
N LYS A 172 -13.48 11.88 22.71
CA LYS A 172 -14.91 11.53 22.64
C LYS A 172 -15.23 10.33 23.54
N PHE A 173 -14.45 9.23 23.41
CA PHE A 173 -14.60 8.07 24.28
C PHE A 173 -14.40 8.43 25.76
N HIS A 174 -13.36 9.21 26.06
CA HIS A 174 -13.11 9.68 27.44
C HIS A 174 -14.31 10.41 28.01
N TRP A 175 -14.92 11.30 27.22
CA TRP A 175 -16.14 12.02 27.64
C TRP A 175 -17.30 11.07 27.90
N LEU A 176 -17.60 10.14 26.99
CA LEU A 176 -18.69 9.18 27.12
C LEU A 176 -18.49 8.24 28.32
N LEU A 177 -17.28 7.76 28.56
CA LEU A 177 -16.94 6.90 29.68
C LEU A 177 -17.13 7.58 31.04
N ASN A 178 -16.96 8.89 31.10
CA ASN A 178 -17.11 9.69 32.32
C ASN A 178 -18.46 10.41 32.42
N ALA A 179 -19.33 10.29 31.42
CA ALA A 179 -20.68 10.87 31.48
C ALA A 179 -21.57 10.21 32.55
N ASP A 180 -21.32 8.93 32.83
CA ASP A 180 -21.99 8.18 33.92
C ASP A 180 -20.90 7.44 34.73
N PRO A 181 -20.75 7.79 36.03
CA PRO A 181 -19.75 7.16 36.91
C PRO A 181 -19.85 5.63 36.99
N THR A 182 -21.06 5.06 36.80
CA THR A 182 -21.23 3.61 36.81
C THR A 182 -20.56 2.92 35.65
N THR A 183 -20.31 3.60 34.56
CA THR A 183 -19.57 3.05 33.39
C THR A 183 -18.13 2.72 33.77
N MET A 184 -17.45 3.62 34.44
CA MET A 184 -16.08 3.38 34.90
C MET A 184 -16.04 2.25 35.95
N GLN A 185 -17.00 2.17 36.85
CA GLN A 185 -17.11 1.08 37.81
C GLN A 185 -17.29 -0.29 37.14
N LEU A 186 -18.12 -0.37 36.08
CA LEU A 186 -18.28 -1.59 35.28
C LEU A 186 -16.95 -2.00 34.61
N LEU A 187 -16.17 -1.04 34.06
CA LEU A 187 -14.85 -1.33 33.48
C LEU A 187 -13.84 -1.78 34.55
N GLU A 188 -13.88 -1.23 35.74
CA GLU A 188 -13.01 -1.59 36.87
C GLU A 188 -13.29 -2.99 37.41
N SER A 189 -14.50 -3.51 37.25
CA SER A 189 -14.86 -4.88 37.65
C SER A 189 -14.12 -5.97 36.87
N ARG A 190 -13.48 -5.64 35.71
CA ARG A 190 -12.66 -6.52 34.86
C ARG A 190 -13.28 -7.88 34.61
N VAL A 191 -14.52 -7.91 34.17
CA VAL A 191 -15.25 -9.14 33.92
C VAL A 191 -14.54 -9.97 32.85
N GLU A 192 -14.20 -11.21 33.19
CA GLU A 192 -13.58 -12.16 32.25
C GLU A 192 -14.59 -12.58 31.18
N ARG A 193 -14.07 -12.85 29.95
CA ARG A 193 -14.89 -13.32 28.83
C ARG A 193 -15.65 -14.61 29.09
N SER A 194 -15.11 -15.46 29.96
CA SER A 194 -15.72 -16.71 30.42
C SER A 194 -16.93 -16.52 31.37
N SER A 195 -17.08 -15.31 31.92
CA SER A 195 -18.15 -15.01 32.88
C SER A 195 -19.52 -14.97 32.20
N PRO A 196 -20.56 -15.57 32.84
CA PRO A 196 -21.95 -15.53 32.34
C PRO A 196 -22.49 -14.11 32.14
N VAL A 197 -22.01 -13.14 32.92
CA VAL A 197 -22.45 -11.74 32.85
C VAL A 197 -21.68 -10.89 31.87
N TYR A 198 -20.64 -11.45 31.21
CA TYR A 198 -19.80 -10.72 30.27
C TYR A 198 -20.60 -10.08 29.13
N ALA A 199 -21.49 -10.86 28.52
CA ALA A 199 -22.31 -10.40 27.39
C ALA A 199 -23.24 -9.23 27.80
N GLU A 200 -23.80 -9.28 28.98
CA GLU A 200 -24.72 -8.26 29.51
C GLU A 200 -23.97 -6.96 29.81
N ILE A 201 -22.85 -7.05 30.54
CA ILE A 201 -22.01 -5.88 30.85
C ILE A 201 -21.43 -5.25 29.57
N THR A 202 -20.95 -6.09 28.65
CA THR A 202 -20.48 -5.64 27.34
C THR A 202 -21.55 -4.87 26.57
N LYS A 203 -22.81 -5.38 26.60
CA LYS A 203 -23.93 -4.70 25.95
C LYS A 203 -24.14 -3.30 26.55
N VAL A 204 -24.17 -3.18 27.87
CA VAL A 204 -24.36 -1.91 28.56
C VAL A 204 -23.23 -0.91 28.23
N VAL A 205 -21.98 -1.34 28.34
CA VAL A 205 -20.83 -0.48 28.03
C VAL A 205 -20.84 -0.04 26.57
N ARG A 206 -21.10 -0.96 25.64
CA ARG A 206 -21.16 -0.69 24.21
C ARG A 206 -22.26 0.32 23.85
N GLU A 207 -23.45 0.17 24.41
CA GLU A 207 -24.57 1.09 24.18
C GLU A 207 -24.27 2.49 24.71
N ARG A 208 -23.62 2.64 25.85
CA ARG A 208 -23.18 3.92 26.40
C ARG A 208 -22.09 4.59 25.56
N LEU A 209 -21.25 3.79 24.90
CA LEU A 209 -20.19 4.29 24.02
C LEU A 209 -20.65 4.51 22.58
N HIS A 210 -21.93 4.23 22.27
CA HIS A 210 -22.48 4.29 20.90
C HIS A 210 -21.72 3.39 19.91
N VAL A 211 -21.20 2.24 20.38
CA VAL A 211 -20.42 1.29 19.57
C VAL A 211 -21.31 0.15 19.08
N SER A 212 -21.29 -0.14 17.78
CA SER A 212 -22.01 -1.28 17.20
C SER A 212 -21.44 -2.63 17.70
N LEU A 213 -22.23 -3.72 17.64
CA LEU A 213 -21.74 -5.04 17.99
C LEU A 213 -20.60 -5.49 17.07
N GLU A 214 -20.66 -5.12 15.80
CA GLU A 214 -19.63 -5.41 14.80
C GLU A 214 -18.30 -4.72 15.18
N ASP A 215 -18.35 -3.43 15.46
CA ASP A 215 -17.16 -2.67 15.84
C ASP A 215 -16.59 -3.11 17.18
N TRP A 216 -17.44 -3.51 18.13
CA TRP A 216 -16.98 -4.09 19.38
C TRP A 216 -16.19 -5.38 19.15
N ARG A 217 -16.68 -6.27 18.29
CA ARG A 217 -15.97 -7.49 17.93
C ARG A 217 -14.62 -7.18 17.27
N ARG A 218 -14.55 -6.11 16.48
CA ARG A 218 -13.28 -5.64 15.89
C ARG A 218 -12.32 -5.17 16.96
N LEU A 219 -12.77 -4.43 17.97
CA LEU A 219 -11.94 -4.06 19.13
C LEU A 219 -11.45 -5.29 19.90
N GLU A 220 -12.30 -6.28 20.07
CA GLU A 220 -11.93 -7.56 20.71
C GLU A 220 -10.87 -8.33 19.90
N VAL A 221 -10.90 -8.27 18.58
CA VAL A 221 -9.86 -8.86 17.72
C VAL A 221 -8.54 -8.09 17.86
N ILE A 222 -8.58 -6.74 17.91
CA ILE A 222 -7.39 -5.89 17.97
C ILE A 222 -6.72 -5.94 19.34
N TRP A 223 -7.49 -5.83 20.42
CA TRP A 223 -6.98 -5.74 21.79
C TRP A 223 -6.99 -7.05 22.56
N GLY A 224 -7.64 -8.08 22.04
CA GLY A 224 -7.76 -9.36 22.71
C GLY A 224 -8.39 -9.20 24.09
N ASP A 225 -7.76 -9.80 25.10
CA ASP A 225 -8.21 -9.72 26.50
C ASP A 225 -7.97 -8.35 27.14
N ASN A 226 -7.27 -7.43 26.42
CA ASN A 226 -6.98 -6.09 26.91
C ASN A 226 -8.07 -5.05 26.58
N VAL A 227 -9.24 -5.42 26.05
CA VAL A 227 -10.32 -4.46 25.72
C VAL A 227 -10.69 -3.61 26.94
N TRP A 228 -10.92 -4.23 28.08
CA TRP A 228 -11.30 -3.55 29.31
C TRP A 228 -10.20 -2.62 29.83
N THR A 229 -8.96 -3.09 29.84
CA THR A 229 -7.81 -2.29 30.28
C THR A 229 -7.53 -1.12 29.34
N SER A 230 -7.77 -1.29 28.04
CA SER A 230 -7.64 -0.22 27.05
C SER A 230 -8.72 0.85 27.23
N LEU A 231 -9.98 0.45 27.43
CA LEU A 231 -11.07 1.40 27.72
C LEU A 231 -10.88 2.11 29.06
N LEU A 232 -10.39 1.40 30.09
CA LEU A 232 -10.02 2.02 31.37
C LEU A 232 -8.93 3.08 31.19
N ALA A 233 -7.91 2.82 30.37
CA ALA A 233 -6.87 3.80 30.09
C ALA A 233 -7.45 5.06 29.42
N ILE A 234 -8.40 4.88 28.49
CA ILE A 234 -9.11 5.98 27.85
C ILE A 234 -9.96 6.77 28.84
N GLY A 235 -10.68 6.07 29.72
CA GLY A 235 -11.54 6.70 30.72
C GLY A 235 -10.78 7.48 31.80
N ARG A 236 -9.56 7.05 32.15
CA ARG A 236 -8.74 7.66 33.21
C ARG A 236 -8.10 8.96 32.81
N GLU A 237 -7.73 9.12 31.54
CA GLU A 237 -6.94 10.28 31.13
C GLU A 237 -7.40 10.81 29.76
N ARG A 238 -7.64 12.12 29.71
CA ARG A 238 -7.85 12.83 28.46
C ARG A 238 -6.53 12.96 27.71
N LYS A 239 -6.49 12.61 26.43
CA LYS A 239 -5.25 12.73 25.62
C LYS A 239 -5.01 14.15 25.15
N ASN A 240 -3.74 14.52 25.28
CA ASN A 240 -3.17 15.72 24.69
C ASN A 240 -1.74 15.39 24.25
N PHE A 241 -1.62 14.83 23.05
CA PHE A 241 -0.33 14.44 22.52
C PHE A 241 0.58 15.64 22.25
N THR A 242 1.85 15.47 22.57
CA THR A 242 2.92 16.34 22.10
C THR A 242 3.82 15.58 21.12
N LEU A 243 4.30 16.28 20.10
CA LEU A 243 5.14 15.76 19.06
C LEU A 243 6.40 16.61 18.93
N ARG A 244 7.56 15.98 18.82
CA ARG A 244 8.82 16.67 18.56
C ARG A 244 9.58 16.00 17.43
N MET A 245 9.93 16.78 16.41
CA MET A 245 10.79 16.32 15.32
C MET A 245 12.25 16.64 15.68
N LEU A 246 13.08 15.61 15.80
CA LEU A 246 14.49 15.71 16.14
C LEU A 246 15.39 15.76 14.90
N GLY A 247 14.87 15.31 13.77
CA GLY A 247 15.52 15.29 12.47
C GLY A 247 14.53 15.53 11.34
N GLY A 248 14.77 14.95 10.16
CA GLY A 248 13.87 15.10 9.00
C GLY A 248 14.40 16.03 7.92
N SER A 249 15.70 16.34 7.94
CA SER A 249 16.34 17.04 6.85
C SER A 249 16.50 16.14 5.63
N HIS A 250 16.48 16.74 4.42
CA HIS A 250 16.74 16.02 3.18
C HIS A 250 18.06 15.23 3.22
N VAL A 251 19.14 15.88 3.69
CA VAL A 251 20.46 15.25 3.84
C VAL A 251 20.42 14.06 4.81
N GLY A 252 19.64 14.17 5.88
CA GLY A 252 19.44 13.09 6.85
C GLY A 252 18.78 11.86 6.20
N PHE A 253 17.72 12.07 5.43
CA PHE A 253 17.03 10.98 4.72
C PHE A 253 17.93 10.32 3.67
N VAL A 254 18.68 11.10 2.86
CA VAL A 254 19.66 10.55 1.90
C VAL A 254 20.71 9.69 2.62
N ARG A 255 21.23 10.16 3.77
CA ARG A 255 22.20 9.39 4.56
C ARG A 255 21.60 8.08 5.08
N SER A 256 20.34 8.08 5.53
CA SER A 256 19.66 6.88 5.99
C SER A 256 19.45 5.87 4.85
N THR A 257 19.10 6.35 3.64
CA THR A 257 18.96 5.48 2.47
C THR A 257 20.30 4.86 2.05
N ARG A 258 21.40 5.63 2.05
CA ARG A 258 22.74 5.09 1.79
C ARG A 258 23.19 4.04 2.82
N ARG A 259 22.83 4.23 4.08
CA ARG A 259 23.09 3.21 5.13
C ARG A 259 22.27 1.94 4.91
N TRP A 260 21.04 2.08 4.47
CA TRP A 260 20.19 0.95 4.08
C TRP A 260 20.80 0.18 2.89
N TRP A 261 21.36 0.87 1.91
CA TRP A 261 22.03 0.28 0.75
C TRP A 261 23.32 -0.48 1.12
N GLY A 262 24.07 -0.02 2.11
CA GLY A 262 25.37 -0.58 2.49
C GLY A 262 25.41 -2.11 2.64
N PRO A 263 24.54 -2.74 3.47
CA PRO A 263 24.46 -4.19 3.60
C PRO A 263 24.11 -4.91 2.29
N ILE A 264 23.27 -4.31 1.44
CA ILE A 264 22.91 -4.85 0.12
C ILE A 264 24.15 -4.85 -0.78
N ALA A 265 24.85 -3.72 -0.89
CA ALA A 265 26.07 -3.60 -1.68
C ALA A 265 27.14 -4.60 -1.21
N LYS A 266 27.33 -4.74 0.10
CA LYS A 266 28.26 -5.71 0.68
C LYS A 266 27.93 -7.14 0.27
N LEU A 267 26.64 -7.53 0.31
CA LEU A 267 26.19 -8.85 -0.11
C LEU A 267 26.40 -9.05 -1.64
N PHE A 268 26.17 -8.02 -2.44
CA PHE A 268 26.46 -8.05 -3.88
C PHE A 268 27.94 -8.32 -4.16
N ASP A 269 28.84 -7.70 -3.42
CA ASP A 269 30.30 -7.90 -3.55
C ASP A 269 30.71 -9.32 -3.10
N GLU A 270 30.21 -9.77 -1.94
CA GLU A 270 30.48 -11.12 -1.39
C GLU A 270 30.05 -12.22 -2.37
N LEU A 271 28.90 -12.06 -3.01
CA LEU A 271 28.35 -13.00 -3.97
C LEU A 271 28.85 -12.75 -5.42
N ARG A 272 29.66 -11.71 -5.66
CA ARG A 272 30.18 -11.31 -6.98
C ARG A 272 29.09 -11.04 -8.02
N LEU A 273 28.02 -10.35 -7.62
CA LEU A 273 26.85 -10.10 -8.45
C LEU A 273 26.93 -8.80 -9.27
N GLY A 274 27.86 -7.90 -8.98
CA GLY A 274 27.88 -6.50 -9.48
C GLY A 274 27.92 -6.31 -11.00
N ARG A 275 28.21 -7.34 -11.79
CA ARG A 275 28.22 -7.29 -13.27
C ARG A 275 26.97 -7.91 -13.91
N ARG A 276 26.08 -8.46 -13.10
CA ARG A 276 24.89 -9.17 -13.60
C ARG A 276 23.72 -8.20 -13.78
N PRO A 277 22.83 -8.50 -14.74
CA PRO A 277 21.61 -7.72 -14.90
C PRO A 277 20.74 -7.79 -13.64
N VAL A 278 20.09 -6.69 -13.30
CA VAL A 278 19.27 -6.59 -12.09
C VAL A 278 17.82 -6.28 -12.43
N TYR A 279 16.91 -6.91 -11.71
CA TYR A 279 15.49 -6.63 -11.69
C TYR A 279 15.14 -6.05 -10.31
N PHE A 280 14.62 -4.84 -10.29
CA PHE A 280 14.10 -4.26 -9.06
C PHE A 280 12.63 -4.61 -8.91
N VAL A 281 12.25 -5.13 -7.76
CA VAL A 281 10.86 -5.45 -7.41
C VAL A 281 10.52 -4.79 -6.08
N SER A 282 9.48 -3.98 -6.06
CA SER A 282 8.85 -3.52 -4.81
C SER A 282 7.60 -4.35 -4.60
N SER A 283 7.61 -5.18 -3.57
CA SER A 283 6.49 -6.05 -3.24
C SER A 283 6.55 -6.44 -1.75
N ASN A 284 6.08 -7.62 -1.39
CA ASN A 284 6.33 -8.20 -0.08
C ASN A 284 7.54 -9.15 -0.10
N THR A 285 8.12 -9.42 1.06
CA THR A 285 9.29 -10.30 1.19
C THR A 285 8.94 -11.80 1.27
N HIS A 286 7.68 -12.20 1.11
CA HIS A 286 7.32 -13.62 1.15
C HIS A 286 6.93 -14.20 -0.21
N GLY A 287 6.36 -13.40 -1.12
CA GLY A 287 5.80 -13.88 -2.39
C GLY A 287 6.84 -14.56 -3.27
N LEU A 288 7.88 -13.82 -3.70
CA LEU A 288 8.93 -14.38 -4.57
C LEU A 288 9.71 -15.51 -3.89
N ALA A 289 10.01 -15.39 -2.58
CA ALA A 289 10.68 -16.45 -1.83
C ALA A 289 9.88 -17.76 -1.84
N ASN A 290 8.57 -17.70 -1.64
CA ASN A 290 7.69 -18.86 -1.71
C ASN A 290 7.64 -19.48 -3.11
N LEU A 291 7.60 -18.65 -4.15
CA LEU A 291 7.53 -19.11 -5.54
C LEU A 291 8.85 -19.80 -5.99
N PHE A 292 9.99 -19.36 -5.47
CA PHE A 292 11.29 -19.80 -5.96
C PHE A 292 11.98 -20.83 -5.08
N SER A 293 11.73 -20.85 -3.77
CA SER A 293 12.46 -21.72 -2.84
C SER A 293 11.88 -23.12 -2.69
N GLY A 294 10.61 -23.32 -3.00
CA GLY A 294 9.91 -24.60 -2.81
C GLY A 294 9.78 -25.07 -1.35
N THR A 295 10.12 -24.24 -0.37
CA THR A 295 10.20 -24.62 1.06
C THR A 295 8.86 -25.12 1.60
N ALA A 296 7.77 -24.41 1.32
CA ALA A 296 6.43 -24.83 1.74
C ALA A 296 5.99 -26.12 1.03
N ARG A 297 6.27 -26.26 -0.26
CA ARG A 297 5.89 -27.44 -1.04
C ARG A 297 6.58 -28.72 -0.57
N ARG A 298 7.86 -28.64 -0.22
CA ARG A 298 8.58 -29.81 0.33
C ARG A 298 8.06 -30.27 1.68
N ARG A 299 7.31 -29.40 2.39
CA ARG A 299 6.69 -29.71 3.69
C ARG A 299 5.17 -29.78 3.61
N GLU A 300 4.63 -30.09 2.44
CA GLU A 300 3.18 -30.13 2.19
C GLU A 300 2.43 -31.02 3.19
N ASP A 301 2.95 -32.22 3.47
CA ASP A 301 2.33 -33.16 4.41
C ASP A 301 2.31 -32.61 5.86
N GLU A 302 3.42 -31.98 6.28
CA GLU A 302 3.53 -31.35 7.59
C GLU A 302 2.56 -30.17 7.74
N LEU A 303 2.53 -29.29 6.74
CA LEU A 303 1.64 -28.12 6.72
C LEU A 303 0.17 -28.50 6.61
N THR A 304 -0.13 -29.54 5.83
CA THR A 304 -1.49 -30.07 5.71
C THR A 304 -1.98 -30.65 7.04
N ARG A 305 -1.12 -31.44 7.73
CA ARG A 305 -1.45 -31.98 9.03
C ARG A 305 -1.71 -30.85 10.05
N PHE A 306 -0.83 -29.84 10.07
CA PHE A 306 -1.04 -28.65 10.91
C PHE A 306 -2.36 -27.98 10.59
N ALA A 307 -2.65 -27.73 9.32
CA ALA A 307 -3.90 -27.07 8.90
C ALA A 307 -5.14 -27.83 9.34
N LEU A 308 -5.11 -29.16 9.35
CA LEU A 308 -6.26 -29.98 9.74
C LEU A 308 -6.44 -30.16 11.25
N THR A 309 -5.37 -30.07 12.05
CA THR A 309 -5.39 -30.48 13.46
C THR A 309 -4.91 -29.41 14.44
N GLY A 310 -4.03 -28.48 14.01
CA GLY A 310 -3.35 -27.52 14.88
C GLY A 310 -3.66 -26.06 14.56
N ALA A 311 -4.35 -25.79 13.47
CA ALA A 311 -4.72 -24.44 13.07
C ALA A 311 -6.08 -24.01 13.66
N ASP A 312 -6.44 -22.74 13.47
CA ASP A 312 -7.76 -22.25 13.78
C ASP A 312 -8.86 -22.88 12.89
N SER A 313 -10.11 -22.74 13.31
CA SER A 313 -11.26 -23.36 12.63
C SER A 313 -11.42 -22.89 11.17
N PHE A 314 -11.03 -21.66 10.86
CA PHE A 314 -11.12 -21.13 9.50
C PHE A 314 -10.13 -21.84 8.57
N LEU A 315 -8.87 -21.94 8.97
CA LEU A 315 -7.85 -22.61 8.16
C LEU A 315 -8.12 -24.12 8.01
N GLN A 316 -8.68 -24.75 9.06
CA GLN A 316 -9.13 -26.16 8.99
C GLN A 316 -10.22 -26.35 7.94
N GLU A 317 -11.24 -25.49 7.95
CA GLU A 317 -12.36 -25.57 7.02
C GLU A 317 -11.92 -25.31 5.57
N GLU A 318 -11.08 -24.31 5.34
CA GLU A 318 -10.53 -24.02 4.00
C GLU A 318 -9.66 -25.18 3.48
N CYS A 319 -8.86 -25.81 4.35
CA CYS A 319 -8.09 -26.99 3.98
C CYS A 319 -8.98 -28.15 3.49
N ARG A 320 -10.10 -28.40 4.20
CA ARG A 320 -11.07 -29.44 3.80
C ARG A 320 -11.71 -29.10 2.46
N LYS A 321 -12.25 -27.89 2.31
CA LYS A 321 -12.91 -27.43 1.08
C LYS A 321 -12.01 -27.50 -0.16
N LEU A 322 -10.75 -27.13 -0.01
CA LEU A 322 -9.80 -27.20 -1.12
C LEU A 322 -9.44 -28.64 -1.48
N LYS A 323 -9.36 -29.55 -0.49
CA LYS A 323 -9.05 -30.96 -0.73
C LYS A 323 -10.19 -31.75 -1.35
N ASP A 324 -11.42 -31.46 -0.95
CA ASP A 324 -12.61 -32.12 -1.50
C ASP A 324 -13.19 -31.42 -2.74
N GLY A 325 -12.60 -30.25 -3.14
CA GLY A 325 -13.00 -29.50 -4.30
C GLY A 325 -14.34 -28.78 -4.15
N SER A 326 -14.84 -28.61 -2.93
CA SER A 326 -16.13 -27.95 -2.64
C SER A 326 -16.07 -26.42 -2.70
N ALA A 327 -14.88 -25.83 -2.71
CA ALA A 327 -14.69 -24.40 -2.89
C ALA A 327 -13.62 -24.09 -3.95
N PRO A 328 -13.77 -23.01 -4.72
CA PRO A 328 -12.71 -22.53 -5.60
C PRO A 328 -11.51 -22.05 -4.76
N GLY A 329 -10.30 -22.24 -5.26
CA GLY A 329 -9.11 -21.77 -4.59
C GLY A 329 -7.83 -22.32 -5.20
N ASN A 330 -6.71 -21.85 -4.68
CA ASN A 330 -5.40 -22.28 -5.13
C ASN A 330 -4.66 -22.98 -3.99
N TRP A 331 -4.36 -24.28 -4.17
CA TRP A 331 -3.70 -25.10 -3.18
C TRP A 331 -2.31 -24.59 -2.79
N GLN A 332 -1.56 -24.04 -3.75
CA GLN A 332 -0.23 -23.49 -3.45
C GLN A 332 -0.33 -22.23 -2.57
N ASN A 333 -1.29 -21.33 -2.88
CA ASN A 333 -1.54 -20.14 -2.03
C ASN A 333 -1.96 -20.57 -0.62
N PHE A 334 -2.76 -21.62 -0.51
CA PHE A 334 -3.15 -22.18 0.78
C PHE A 334 -1.93 -22.71 1.57
N LEU A 335 -1.05 -23.45 0.93
CA LEU A 335 0.19 -23.93 1.58
C LEU A 335 1.08 -22.78 2.06
N TYR A 336 1.17 -21.68 1.31
CA TYR A 336 1.92 -20.51 1.73
C TYR A 336 1.29 -19.81 2.94
N CYS A 337 -0.05 -19.76 2.98
CA CYS A 337 -0.78 -19.27 4.14
C CYS A 337 -0.55 -20.18 5.37
N ALA A 338 -0.70 -21.48 5.20
CA ALA A 338 -0.48 -22.46 6.25
C ALA A 338 0.97 -22.41 6.80
N ALA A 339 1.97 -22.27 5.91
CA ALA A 339 3.37 -22.14 6.30
C ALA A 339 3.62 -20.88 7.15
N ARG A 340 3.00 -19.75 6.79
CA ARG A 340 3.08 -18.51 7.56
C ARG A 340 2.49 -18.67 8.96
N GLU A 341 1.31 -19.27 9.08
CA GLU A 341 0.67 -19.48 10.38
C GLU A 341 1.44 -20.54 11.20
N TYR A 342 1.90 -21.61 10.57
CA TYR A 342 2.68 -22.66 11.24
C TYR A 342 3.95 -22.11 11.92
N GLN A 343 4.69 -21.23 11.23
CA GLN A 343 5.90 -20.59 11.79
C GLN A 343 5.66 -19.83 13.10
N ARG A 344 4.45 -19.35 13.33
CA ARG A 344 4.07 -18.59 14.54
C ARG A 344 3.80 -19.48 15.73
N THR A 345 3.61 -20.79 15.50
CA THR A 345 3.32 -21.75 16.55
C THR A 345 4.60 -22.30 17.19
N SER A 346 4.49 -22.82 18.42
CA SER A 346 5.60 -23.52 19.06
C SER A 346 6.08 -24.74 18.26
N ALA A 347 5.17 -25.48 17.64
CA ALA A 347 5.48 -26.62 16.77
C ALA A 347 6.25 -26.22 15.50
N GLY A 348 5.97 -25.06 14.96
CA GLY A 348 6.59 -24.52 13.75
C GLY A 348 7.93 -23.82 13.94
N GLN A 349 8.43 -23.68 15.16
CA GLN A 349 9.71 -22.99 15.42
C GLN A 349 10.92 -23.66 14.74
N GLY A 350 10.90 -24.98 14.57
CA GLY A 350 11.92 -25.71 13.80
C GLY A 350 11.94 -25.27 12.34
N PHE A 351 10.77 -25.21 11.73
CA PHE A 351 10.59 -24.72 10.37
C PHE A 351 10.98 -23.23 10.22
N ALA A 352 10.56 -22.38 11.15
CA ALA A 352 10.93 -20.97 11.15
C ALA A 352 12.44 -20.74 11.17
N ARG A 353 13.20 -21.59 11.88
CA ARG A 353 14.67 -21.52 11.96
C ARG A 353 15.37 -22.10 10.72
N SER A 354 14.88 -23.21 10.17
CA SER A 354 15.51 -23.86 9.01
C SER A 354 15.24 -23.13 7.69
N ARG A 355 14.09 -22.48 7.57
CA ARG A 355 13.63 -21.84 6.35
C ARG A 355 14.61 -20.83 5.74
N PRO A 356 15.17 -19.85 6.47
CA PRO A 356 16.13 -18.91 5.89
C PRO A 356 17.39 -19.57 5.35
N VAL A 357 17.87 -20.64 5.99
CA VAL A 357 19.04 -21.41 5.54
C VAL A 357 18.71 -22.17 4.25
N GLU A 358 17.57 -22.84 4.20
CA GLU A 358 17.10 -23.54 3.01
C GLU A 358 16.87 -22.59 1.82
N GLU A 359 16.35 -21.40 2.07
CA GLU A 359 16.14 -20.37 1.06
C GLU A 359 17.48 -19.80 0.54
N GLN A 360 18.44 -19.60 1.42
CA GLN A 360 19.80 -19.16 1.05
C GLN A 360 20.52 -20.17 0.15
N GLU A 361 20.41 -21.46 0.43
CA GLU A 361 20.95 -22.53 -0.43
C GLU A 361 20.35 -22.52 -1.84
N ARG A 362 19.16 -21.94 -2.00
CA ARG A 362 18.42 -21.79 -3.26
C ARG A 362 18.52 -20.41 -3.89
N GLY A 363 19.46 -19.62 -3.39
CA GLY A 363 19.75 -18.32 -3.95
C GLY A 363 18.86 -17.19 -3.46
N VAL A 364 18.19 -17.33 -2.32
CA VAL A 364 17.37 -16.27 -1.71
C VAL A 364 18.02 -15.82 -0.39
N TRP A 365 18.56 -14.61 -0.35
CA TRP A 365 19.16 -14.00 0.85
C TRP A 365 18.28 -12.89 1.36
N TYR A 366 18.19 -12.78 2.68
CA TYR A 366 17.49 -11.70 3.37
C TYR A 366 18.49 -10.67 3.90
N VAL A 367 18.18 -9.41 3.66
CA VAL A 367 18.89 -8.26 4.22
C VAL A 367 17.89 -7.49 5.08
N GLY A 368 17.92 -7.74 6.37
CA GLY A 368 16.99 -7.12 7.31
C GLY A 368 17.24 -5.63 7.49
N ALA A 369 16.18 -4.88 7.71
CA ALA A 369 16.20 -3.46 8.01
C ALA A 369 16.89 -3.18 9.36
N ARG A 370 18.13 -2.67 9.35
CA ARG A 370 18.89 -2.45 10.59
C ARG A 370 19.16 -0.98 10.91
N HIS A 371 19.09 -0.07 9.94
CA HIS A 371 19.64 1.28 10.08
C HIS A 371 18.71 2.38 9.55
N GLY A 372 17.62 2.63 10.28
CA GLY A 372 16.78 3.81 10.04
C GLY A 372 15.62 3.63 9.06
N LEU A 373 15.79 2.87 7.97
CA LEU A 373 14.70 2.49 7.08
C LEU A 373 14.15 1.12 7.50
N ASP A 374 12.84 1.04 7.75
CA ASP A 374 12.15 -0.22 8.06
C ASP A 374 11.69 -0.92 6.77
N ILE A 375 12.65 -1.17 5.88
CA ILE A 375 12.43 -1.77 4.58
C ILE A 375 13.37 -2.98 4.46
N ASP A 376 12.82 -4.16 4.60
CA ASP A 376 13.57 -5.39 4.36
C ASP A 376 13.84 -5.56 2.87
N ALA A 377 14.99 -6.12 2.54
CA ALA A 377 15.36 -6.45 1.17
C ALA A 377 15.69 -7.94 1.02
N GLN A 378 15.52 -8.44 -0.18
CA GLN A 378 15.92 -9.77 -0.59
C GLN A 378 16.79 -9.68 -1.84
N ILE A 379 17.85 -10.47 -1.87
CA ILE A 379 18.65 -10.69 -3.06
C ILE A 379 18.37 -12.10 -3.56
N ILE A 380 17.86 -12.22 -4.78
CA ILE A 380 17.53 -13.51 -5.36
C ILE A 380 18.43 -13.74 -6.59
N ASP A 381 19.33 -14.70 -6.47
CA ASP A 381 20.25 -15.12 -7.53
C ASP A 381 19.56 -16.12 -8.47
N LEU A 382 19.15 -15.65 -9.64
CA LEU A 382 18.44 -16.48 -10.63
C LEU A 382 19.30 -17.63 -11.18
N ALA A 383 20.64 -17.55 -11.03
CA ALA A 383 21.52 -18.65 -11.42
C ALA A 383 21.50 -19.84 -10.45
N LYS A 384 21.05 -19.65 -9.22
CA LYS A 384 20.95 -20.69 -8.20
C LYS A 384 19.56 -21.33 -8.11
N LEU A 385 18.59 -20.83 -8.84
CA LEU A 385 17.24 -21.38 -8.84
C LEU A 385 17.25 -22.81 -9.41
N ARG A 386 16.52 -23.70 -8.75
CA ARG A 386 16.34 -25.09 -9.18
C ARG A 386 14.94 -25.24 -9.79
N PRO A 387 14.81 -25.67 -11.05
CA PRO A 387 13.49 -25.80 -11.72
C PRO A 387 12.47 -26.62 -10.94
N ASP A 388 12.91 -27.68 -10.22
CA ASP A 388 12.03 -28.54 -9.44
C ASP A 388 11.51 -27.88 -8.16
N ASP A 389 12.24 -26.91 -7.61
CA ASP A 389 11.83 -26.15 -6.43
C ASP A 389 10.82 -25.04 -6.76
N LEU A 390 10.74 -24.61 -8.03
CA LEU A 390 9.85 -23.55 -8.46
C LEU A 390 8.38 -23.93 -8.32
N ASP A 391 7.57 -22.97 -7.94
CA ASP A 391 6.10 -23.10 -8.04
C ASP A 391 5.73 -23.48 -9.49
N PRO A 392 4.87 -24.48 -9.69
CA PRO A 392 4.50 -24.93 -11.05
C PRO A 392 4.00 -23.81 -11.96
N ARG A 393 3.37 -22.78 -11.40
CA ARG A 393 2.80 -21.65 -12.14
C ARG A 393 3.85 -20.70 -12.71
N VAL A 394 5.08 -20.68 -12.17
CA VAL A 394 6.19 -19.85 -12.68
C VAL A 394 7.20 -20.61 -13.53
N ARG A 395 7.05 -21.91 -13.68
CA ARG A 395 7.96 -22.72 -14.50
C ARG A 395 7.89 -22.28 -15.96
N THR A 396 9.04 -21.95 -16.51
CA THR A 396 9.20 -21.47 -17.89
C THR A 396 10.11 -22.44 -18.63
N ALA A 397 9.75 -22.81 -19.86
CA ALA A 397 10.55 -23.70 -20.70
C ALA A 397 11.94 -23.09 -20.98
N GLY A 398 12.99 -23.88 -20.74
CA GLY A 398 14.38 -23.46 -20.94
C GLY A 398 15.10 -23.00 -19.67
N LEU A 399 14.46 -23.08 -18.50
CA LEU A 399 15.12 -22.81 -17.20
C LEU A 399 16.16 -23.89 -16.82
N ASP A 400 16.09 -25.07 -17.42
CA ASP A 400 17.03 -26.18 -17.30
C ASP A 400 18.37 -25.96 -18.02
N ARG A 401 18.48 -24.90 -18.82
CA ARG A 401 19.72 -24.49 -19.51
C ARG A 401 20.75 -23.91 -18.54
N PRO A 402 22.05 -23.87 -18.94
CA PRO A 402 23.09 -23.29 -18.10
C PRO A 402 22.69 -21.90 -17.57
N ALA A 403 22.86 -21.73 -16.26
CA ALA A 403 22.37 -20.57 -15.52
C ALA A 403 23.42 -19.46 -15.39
N GLU A 404 24.65 -19.66 -15.92
CA GLU A 404 25.74 -18.68 -15.84
C GLU A 404 25.32 -17.35 -16.47
N GLY A 405 25.54 -16.27 -15.74
CA GLY A 405 25.20 -14.91 -16.20
C GLY A 405 23.73 -14.49 -16.04
N ARG A 406 22.84 -15.35 -15.55
CA ARG A 406 21.46 -14.95 -15.24
C ARG A 406 21.43 -13.79 -14.26
N GLY A 407 20.37 -12.98 -14.35
CA GLY A 407 20.17 -11.79 -13.56
C GLY A 407 19.99 -12.06 -12.06
N VAL A 408 19.81 -10.96 -11.36
CA VAL A 408 19.57 -10.93 -9.90
C VAL A 408 18.32 -10.11 -9.64
N ILE A 409 17.46 -10.54 -8.74
CA ILE A 409 16.35 -9.72 -8.27
C ILE A 409 16.75 -9.05 -6.96
N ILE A 410 16.54 -7.74 -6.89
CA ILE A 410 16.44 -6.99 -5.63
C ILE A 410 14.96 -6.81 -5.37
N ASN A 411 14.42 -7.60 -4.44
CA ASN A 411 13.06 -7.44 -3.96
C ASN A 411 13.07 -6.68 -2.63
N ILE A 412 12.24 -5.67 -2.50
CA ILE A 412 12.08 -4.92 -1.26
C ILE A 412 10.66 -4.99 -0.74
N ASP A 413 10.54 -4.85 0.57
CA ASP A 413 9.24 -4.65 1.18
C ASP A 413 8.71 -3.23 0.90
N TYR A 414 7.42 -3.04 1.00
CA TYR A 414 6.76 -1.77 0.65
C TYR A 414 7.35 -0.59 1.42
N PRO A 415 7.95 0.41 0.75
CA PRO A 415 8.27 1.71 1.36
C PRO A 415 7.00 2.54 1.51
N LEU A 416 7.06 3.65 2.25
CA LEU A 416 5.94 4.58 2.37
C LEU A 416 6.21 5.87 1.58
N GLY A 417 5.40 6.14 0.56
CA GLY A 417 5.41 7.39 -0.20
C GLY A 417 6.80 7.77 -0.72
N MET A 418 7.33 8.92 -0.34
CA MET A 418 8.62 9.45 -0.79
C MET A 418 9.85 8.58 -0.41
N ALA A 419 9.70 7.59 0.46
CA ALA A 419 10.75 6.61 0.68
C ALA A 419 10.97 5.73 -0.57
N ALA A 420 9.92 5.47 -1.35
CA ALA A 420 9.98 4.76 -2.63
C ALA A 420 10.93 5.44 -3.63
N TYR A 421 10.78 6.76 -3.79
CA TYR A 421 11.68 7.56 -4.62
C TYR A 421 13.15 7.40 -4.21
N ARG A 422 13.43 7.54 -2.91
CA ARG A 422 14.81 7.50 -2.41
C ARG A 422 15.46 6.14 -2.58
N VAL A 423 14.70 5.09 -2.29
CA VAL A 423 15.19 3.70 -2.40
C VAL A 423 15.48 3.35 -3.85
N LEU A 424 14.54 3.60 -4.77
CA LEU A 424 14.78 3.28 -6.18
C LEU A 424 15.91 4.12 -6.77
N ARG A 425 15.97 5.41 -6.44
CA ARG A 425 17.08 6.28 -6.86
C ARG A 425 18.43 5.73 -6.41
N GLU A 426 18.57 5.34 -5.14
CA GLU A 426 19.82 4.76 -4.62
C GLU A 426 20.18 3.47 -5.37
N VAL A 427 19.20 2.61 -5.68
CA VAL A 427 19.41 1.40 -6.47
C VAL A 427 19.89 1.74 -7.89
N LEU A 428 19.22 2.68 -8.58
CA LEU A 428 19.56 3.07 -9.95
C LEU A 428 20.91 3.78 -10.05
N GLU A 429 21.32 4.55 -9.03
CA GLU A 429 22.64 5.21 -8.98
C GLU A 429 23.80 4.20 -8.79
N ASN A 430 23.56 3.06 -8.14
CA ASN A 430 24.60 2.09 -7.81
C ASN A 430 24.68 0.89 -8.76
N LEU A 431 23.71 0.69 -9.65
CA LEU A 431 23.62 -0.47 -10.53
C LEU A 431 23.59 -0.06 -12.01
N ALA A 432 24.55 -0.57 -12.79
CA ALA A 432 24.71 -0.18 -14.19
C ALA A 432 23.72 -0.87 -15.16
N GLN A 433 23.15 -2.02 -14.80
CA GLN A 433 22.35 -2.84 -15.71
C GLN A 433 21.01 -3.22 -15.07
N VAL A 434 20.10 -2.27 -14.96
CA VAL A 434 18.72 -2.55 -14.56
C VAL A 434 17.92 -2.96 -15.80
N LYS A 435 17.29 -4.14 -15.79
CA LYS A 435 16.47 -4.66 -16.88
C LYS A 435 14.97 -4.51 -16.66
N GLY A 436 14.55 -4.36 -15.42
CA GLY A 436 13.13 -4.21 -15.09
C GLY A 436 12.93 -3.55 -13.74
N VAL A 437 11.88 -2.75 -13.65
CA VAL A 437 11.36 -2.15 -12.42
C VAL A 437 9.90 -2.55 -12.31
N TYR A 438 9.57 -3.33 -11.28
CA TYR A 438 8.23 -3.86 -11.06
C TYR A 438 7.72 -3.43 -9.69
N ILE A 439 6.56 -2.80 -9.70
CA ILE A 439 5.92 -2.24 -8.51
C ILE A 439 4.60 -2.98 -8.33
N LEU A 440 4.48 -3.67 -7.21
CA LEU A 440 3.26 -4.33 -6.76
C LEU A 440 2.85 -3.69 -5.43
N GLY A 441 1.65 -3.15 -5.34
CA GLY A 441 1.16 -2.45 -4.15
C GLY A 441 -0.31 -2.69 -3.85
N GLU A 442 -0.68 -2.40 -2.60
CA GLU A 442 -2.08 -2.28 -2.19
C GLU A 442 -2.64 -0.94 -2.65
N ALA A 443 -3.91 -0.90 -3.03
CA ALA A 443 -4.58 0.34 -3.36
C ALA A 443 -6.05 0.32 -2.94
N THR A 444 -6.61 1.51 -2.75
CA THR A 444 -8.06 1.73 -2.73
C THR A 444 -8.57 1.79 -4.16
N THR A 445 -9.60 1.02 -4.50
CA THR A 445 -10.27 1.11 -5.78
C THR A 445 -11.51 2.02 -5.70
N LEU A 446 -11.70 2.87 -6.72
CA LEU A 446 -12.86 3.74 -6.83
C LEU A 446 -13.97 3.15 -7.71
N ASN A 447 -13.66 2.17 -8.56
CA ASN A 447 -14.58 1.59 -9.55
C ASN A 447 -14.63 0.05 -9.55
N GLY A 448 -13.74 -0.61 -8.78
CA GLY A 448 -13.65 -2.05 -8.69
C GLY A 448 -14.15 -2.60 -7.36
N SER A 449 -13.87 -3.88 -7.12
CA SER A 449 -14.16 -4.59 -5.89
C SER A 449 -12.88 -4.98 -5.16
N VAL A 450 -12.96 -5.19 -3.84
CA VAL A 450 -11.83 -5.73 -3.06
C VAL A 450 -11.42 -7.09 -3.66
N GLY A 451 -10.12 -7.25 -3.91
CA GLY A 451 -9.56 -8.43 -4.56
C GLY A 451 -9.30 -8.26 -6.07
N ASP A 452 -9.83 -7.23 -6.72
CA ASP A 452 -9.51 -6.94 -8.11
C ASP A 452 -8.03 -6.51 -8.26
N VAL A 453 -7.44 -6.83 -9.41
CA VAL A 453 -6.09 -6.42 -9.78
C VAL A 453 -6.17 -5.32 -10.85
N MET A 454 -5.43 -4.25 -10.65
CA MET A 454 -5.49 -3.04 -11.47
C MET A 454 -4.12 -2.77 -12.11
N LEU A 455 -4.10 -2.65 -13.43
CA LEU A 455 -2.92 -2.32 -14.24
C LEU A 455 -3.00 -0.86 -14.67
N SER A 456 -2.17 -0.01 -14.06
CA SER A 456 -2.20 1.43 -14.30
C SER A 456 -1.26 1.83 -15.44
N ASN A 457 -1.76 2.67 -16.36
CA ASN A 457 -1.00 3.27 -17.46
C ASN A 457 -0.82 4.78 -17.29
N VAL A 458 -1.52 5.37 -16.35
CA VAL A 458 -1.43 6.78 -15.99
C VAL A 458 -1.30 6.89 -14.49
N VAL A 459 -0.37 7.72 -14.00
CA VAL A 459 -0.18 7.99 -12.58
C VAL A 459 -0.07 9.50 -12.37
N LEU A 460 -0.98 10.05 -11.55
CA LEU A 460 -0.85 11.40 -11.02
C LEU A 460 -0.17 11.32 -9.66
N ASP A 461 0.94 12.01 -9.48
CA ASP A 461 1.62 12.12 -8.20
C ASP A 461 1.27 13.42 -7.48
N GLU A 462 0.67 13.33 -6.30
CA GLU A 462 0.36 14.52 -5.48
C GLU A 462 1.62 15.21 -4.90
N HIS A 463 2.77 14.52 -4.83
CA HIS A 463 4.00 15.11 -4.28
C HIS A 463 4.65 16.07 -5.28
N SER A 464 4.79 15.66 -6.54
CA SER A 464 5.39 16.43 -7.62
C SER A 464 4.38 17.15 -8.50
N GLN A 465 3.10 16.82 -8.38
CA GLN A 465 2.02 17.25 -9.28
C GLN A 465 2.23 16.78 -10.73
N ASN A 466 3.10 15.81 -10.94
CA ASN A 466 3.36 15.24 -12.25
C ASN A 466 2.32 14.22 -12.63
N THR A 467 2.02 14.14 -13.92
CA THR A 467 1.23 13.05 -14.50
C THR A 467 2.11 12.23 -15.42
N TYR A 468 2.28 10.96 -15.09
CA TYR A 468 3.07 10.01 -15.85
C TYR A 468 2.19 9.14 -16.73
N TRP A 469 2.56 9.01 -18.00
CA TRP A 469 1.98 8.10 -18.97
C TRP A 469 3.00 7.02 -19.29
N LEU A 470 2.63 5.77 -19.21
CA LEU A 470 3.54 4.65 -19.43
C LEU A 470 2.87 3.48 -20.17
N ASP A 471 3.70 2.74 -20.88
CA ASP A 471 3.34 1.43 -21.39
C ASP A 471 3.61 0.40 -20.29
N ASN A 472 2.56 -0.01 -19.58
CA ASN A 472 2.69 -1.07 -18.58
C ASN A 472 3.09 -2.38 -19.27
N CYS A 473 4.16 -3.04 -18.79
CA CYS A 473 4.64 -4.28 -19.41
C CYS A 473 3.74 -5.49 -19.13
N PHE A 474 2.74 -5.36 -18.27
CA PHE A 474 1.77 -6.41 -17.94
C PHE A 474 0.43 -6.17 -18.63
N SER A 475 -0.25 -7.27 -18.93
CA SER A 475 -1.63 -7.33 -19.45
C SER A 475 -2.51 -8.17 -18.52
N ALA A 476 -3.84 -8.08 -18.70
CA ALA A 476 -4.78 -8.93 -17.96
C ALA A 476 -4.51 -10.42 -18.19
N GLY A 477 -4.07 -10.80 -19.38
CA GLY A 477 -3.71 -12.18 -19.69
C GLY A 477 -2.56 -12.76 -18.89
N ASP A 478 -1.66 -11.92 -18.37
CA ASP A 478 -0.54 -12.37 -17.54
C ASP A 478 -0.98 -12.73 -16.12
N ILE A 479 -2.05 -12.12 -15.62
CA ILE A 479 -2.52 -12.23 -14.23
C ILE A 479 -3.74 -13.14 -14.11
N SER A 480 -4.74 -13.00 -14.99
CA SER A 480 -6.06 -13.64 -14.88
C SER A 480 -6.00 -15.16 -14.79
N ARG A 481 -4.97 -15.78 -15.37
CA ARG A 481 -4.76 -17.24 -15.32
C ARG A 481 -4.55 -17.78 -13.91
N ASN A 482 -4.07 -16.94 -12.99
CA ASN A 482 -3.71 -17.30 -11.62
C ASN A 482 -4.57 -16.60 -10.58
N LEU A 483 -5.53 -15.78 -10.99
CA LEU A 483 -6.48 -15.10 -10.14
C LEU A 483 -7.77 -15.93 -10.04
N VAL A 484 -8.15 -16.31 -8.83
CA VAL A 484 -9.36 -17.09 -8.54
C VAL A 484 -10.52 -16.18 -8.15
N PHE A 485 -10.23 -15.17 -7.33
CA PHE A 485 -11.22 -14.25 -6.79
C PHE A 485 -10.93 -12.82 -7.28
N GLY A 486 -11.88 -12.23 -7.99
CA GLY A 486 -11.75 -10.88 -8.53
C GLY A 486 -11.55 -10.84 -10.04
N ALA A 487 -11.37 -9.64 -10.55
CA ALA A 487 -11.16 -9.34 -11.97
C ALA A 487 -9.82 -8.61 -12.17
N VAL A 488 -9.35 -8.56 -13.43
CA VAL A 488 -8.19 -7.74 -13.80
C VAL A 488 -8.68 -6.56 -14.62
N LEU A 489 -8.39 -5.36 -14.16
CA LEU A 489 -8.75 -4.09 -14.78
C LEU A 489 -7.52 -3.48 -15.44
N GLU A 490 -7.52 -3.40 -16.77
CA GLU A 490 -6.46 -2.77 -17.55
C GLU A 490 -6.71 -1.28 -17.78
N ASN A 491 -5.65 -0.57 -18.21
CA ASN A 491 -5.70 0.84 -18.58
C ASN A 491 -6.24 1.75 -17.47
N GLN A 492 -5.93 1.39 -16.22
CA GLN A 492 -6.38 2.16 -15.09
C GLN A 492 -5.53 3.43 -14.91
N ARG A 493 -6.10 4.42 -14.22
CA ARG A 493 -5.40 5.64 -13.81
C ARG A 493 -5.25 5.64 -12.30
N ALA A 494 -4.03 5.80 -11.83
CA ALA A 494 -3.70 5.85 -10.41
C ALA A 494 -3.42 7.28 -9.94
N VAL A 495 -3.71 7.53 -8.68
CA VAL A 495 -3.28 8.72 -7.94
C VAL A 495 -2.38 8.26 -6.79
N SER A 496 -1.14 8.73 -6.78
CA SER A 496 -0.24 8.56 -5.64
C SER A 496 -0.47 9.69 -4.65
N THR A 497 -1.17 9.37 -3.56
CA THR A 497 -1.58 10.35 -2.57
C THR A 497 -0.51 10.54 -1.48
N ARG A 498 -0.55 11.68 -0.80
CA ARG A 498 0.41 12.00 0.28
C ARG A 498 0.13 11.25 1.58
N GLY A 499 -1.12 10.91 1.85
CA GLY A 499 -1.51 10.21 3.05
C GLY A 499 -3.01 9.92 3.14
N ALA A 500 -3.36 8.87 3.87
CA ALA A 500 -4.74 8.40 3.95
C ALA A 500 -5.70 9.43 4.60
N PHE A 501 -5.25 10.15 5.64
CA PHE A 501 -6.02 11.25 6.24
C PHE A 501 -5.88 12.58 5.50
N LEU A 502 -5.14 12.62 4.40
CA LEU A 502 -4.94 13.79 3.55
C LEU A 502 -5.78 13.72 2.27
N GLN A 503 -6.81 12.89 2.29
CA GLN A 503 -7.82 12.78 1.25
C GLN A 503 -9.17 13.18 1.83
N ASN A 504 -9.92 14.02 1.12
CA ASN A 504 -11.30 14.32 1.46
C ASN A 504 -12.26 13.85 0.38
N ARG A 505 -13.54 13.86 0.67
CA ARG A 505 -14.57 13.37 -0.25
C ARG A 505 -14.55 14.07 -1.61
N ALA A 506 -14.30 15.39 -1.60
CA ALA A 506 -14.25 16.17 -2.84
C ALA A 506 -13.10 15.72 -3.76
N PHE A 507 -11.94 15.33 -3.18
CA PHE A 507 -10.83 14.76 -3.96
C PHE A 507 -11.20 13.43 -4.60
N LEU A 508 -11.75 12.51 -3.83
CA LEU A 508 -12.13 11.19 -4.33
C LEU A 508 -13.19 11.30 -5.43
N ASP A 509 -14.17 12.18 -5.26
CA ASP A 509 -15.21 12.44 -6.27
C ASP A 509 -14.61 13.06 -7.55
N ALA A 510 -13.65 13.99 -7.41
CA ALA A 510 -12.97 14.59 -8.56
C ALA A 510 -12.08 13.59 -9.30
N TYR A 511 -11.35 12.75 -8.59
CA TYR A 511 -10.56 11.68 -9.18
C TYR A 511 -11.45 10.69 -9.93
N TYR A 512 -12.54 10.24 -9.31
CA TYR A 512 -13.49 9.34 -9.96
C TYR A 512 -14.06 9.93 -11.25
N ARG A 513 -14.50 11.20 -11.24
CA ARG A 513 -15.02 11.90 -12.43
C ARG A 513 -13.97 12.11 -13.51
N SER A 514 -12.69 12.20 -13.14
CA SER A 514 -11.56 12.30 -14.06
C SER A 514 -11.04 10.93 -14.52
N ASN A 515 -11.83 9.87 -14.28
CA ASN A 515 -11.50 8.48 -14.59
C ASN A 515 -10.25 7.94 -13.89
N TYR A 516 -9.88 8.48 -12.73
CA TYR A 516 -8.94 7.82 -11.85
C TYR A 516 -9.68 6.77 -11.03
N SER A 517 -9.10 5.60 -10.94
CA SER A 517 -9.75 4.43 -10.33
C SER A 517 -8.92 3.79 -9.22
N VAL A 518 -7.64 4.15 -9.13
CA VAL A 518 -6.67 3.58 -8.18
C VAL A 518 -6.13 4.70 -7.30
N VAL A 519 -6.19 4.55 -5.98
CA VAL A 519 -5.61 5.48 -5.01
C VAL A 519 -4.58 4.71 -4.18
N GLU A 520 -3.33 5.11 -4.29
CA GLU A 520 -2.17 4.48 -3.65
C GLU A 520 -1.16 5.55 -3.19
N MET A 521 0.06 5.21 -2.78
CA MET A 521 0.98 6.18 -2.18
C MET A 521 2.42 6.13 -2.73
N GLU A 522 2.77 5.19 -3.61
CA GLU A 522 4.16 4.88 -3.95
C GLU A 522 4.51 4.98 -5.44
N ALA A 523 3.56 4.73 -6.34
CA ALA A 523 3.84 4.66 -7.77
C ALA A 523 4.40 5.98 -8.32
N GLY A 524 3.81 7.12 -7.98
CA GLY A 524 4.31 8.44 -8.38
C GLY A 524 5.76 8.68 -7.93
N PRO A 525 6.09 8.56 -6.65
CA PRO A 525 7.47 8.62 -6.16
C PRO A 525 8.45 7.68 -6.88
N TYR A 526 8.05 6.45 -7.22
CA TYR A 526 8.89 5.57 -8.03
C TYR A 526 9.12 6.12 -9.44
N LEU A 527 8.06 6.63 -10.07
CA LEU A 527 8.15 7.21 -11.42
C LEU A 527 8.98 8.49 -11.45
N ASP A 528 8.99 9.28 -10.38
CA ASP A 528 9.90 10.40 -10.19
C ASP A 528 11.37 9.92 -10.23
N ALA A 529 11.70 8.82 -9.53
CA ALA A 529 13.04 8.25 -9.54
C ALA A 529 13.42 7.69 -10.93
N VAL A 530 12.49 7.03 -11.62
CA VAL A 530 12.68 6.56 -13.01
C VAL A 530 12.95 7.74 -13.93
N TYR A 531 12.17 8.81 -13.83
CA TYR A 531 12.37 10.01 -14.66
C TYR A 531 13.76 10.60 -14.46
N GLU A 532 14.15 10.83 -13.22
CA GLU A 532 15.44 11.42 -12.88
C GLU A 532 16.63 10.57 -13.36
N SER A 533 16.50 9.24 -13.31
CA SER A 533 17.56 8.33 -13.78
C SER A 533 17.80 8.40 -15.28
N ILE A 534 16.79 8.80 -16.06
CA ILE A 534 16.87 8.84 -17.54
C ILE A 534 17.26 10.23 -18.03
N TYR A 535 16.67 11.27 -17.47
CA TYR A 535 16.81 12.63 -17.99
C TYR A 535 17.88 13.48 -17.30
N MET A 536 18.39 13.08 -16.15
CA MET A 536 19.56 13.62 -15.41
C MET A 536 19.70 15.16 -15.26
N THR A 537 18.74 15.95 -15.73
CA THR A 537 18.89 17.41 -15.84
C THR A 537 18.18 18.19 -14.76
N ARG A 538 17.00 17.80 -14.36
CA ARG A 538 16.24 18.40 -13.25
C ARG A 538 15.09 17.50 -12.85
N TYR A 539 14.66 17.66 -11.60
CA TYR A 539 13.41 17.11 -11.11
C TYR A 539 12.24 18.00 -11.59
N PRO A 540 11.30 17.50 -12.40
CA PRO A 540 10.20 18.30 -12.87
C PRO A 540 9.11 18.42 -11.79
N MET A 541 8.31 19.47 -11.89
CA MET A 541 7.10 19.65 -11.06
C MET A 541 5.95 20.15 -11.94
N GLY A 542 4.78 19.52 -11.79
CA GLY A 542 3.57 19.89 -12.52
C GLY A 542 3.61 19.57 -14.02
N GLU A 543 4.38 18.56 -14.41
CA GLU A 543 4.61 18.20 -15.81
C GLU A 543 3.76 16.99 -16.23
N ASN A 544 3.47 16.91 -17.54
CA ASN A 544 2.94 15.70 -18.16
C ASN A 544 4.08 14.95 -18.84
N ILE A 545 4.42 13.77 -18.32
CA ILE A 545 5.59 12.99 -18.71
C ILE A 545 5.14 11.69 -19.38
N ASN A 546 5.67 11.43 -20.58
CA ASN A 546 5.38 10.19 -21.29
C ASN A 546 6.63 9.30 -21.36
N PHE A 547 6.55 8.12 -20.73
CA PHE A 547 7.58 7.09 -20.75
C PHE A 547 7.45 6.17 -21.98
N ALA A 548 7.41 6.72 -23.16
CA ALA A 548 7.27 5.95 -24.41
C ALA A 548 8.46 5.01 -24.71
N LYS A 549 9.64 5.30 -24.16
CA LYS A 549 10.87 4.51 -24.40
C LYS A 549 11.72 4.49 -23.14
N LEU A 550 11.59 3.43 -22.36
CA LEU A 550 12.46 3.16 -21.24
C LEU A 550 13.56 2.18 -21.63
N PRO A 551 14.77 2.26 -21.05
CA PRO A 551 15.85 1.30 -21.29
C PRO A 551 15.60 -0.05 -20.59
N PHE A 552 14.55 -0.17 -19.79
CA PHE A 552 14.16 -1.33 -19.02
C PHE A 552 12.64 -1.51 -19.02
N ASP A 553 12.16 -2.70 -18.65
CA ASP A 553 10.74 -2.95 -18.44
C ASP A 553 10.22 -2.18 -17.24
N LEU A 554 9.02 -1.61 -17.36
CA LEU A 554 8.31 -0.97 -16.25
C LEU A 554 6.93 -1.61 -16.08
N GLY A 555 6.64 -2.09 -14.88
CA GLY A 555 5.37 -2.70 -14.54
C GLY A 555 4.77 -2.16 -13.26
N LEU A 556 3.51 -1.72 -13.33
CA LEU A 556 2.72 -1.26 -12.19
C LEU A 556 1.51 -2.17 -12.02
N ILE A 557 1.45 -2.86 -10.90
CA ILE A 557 0.33 -3.74 -10.53
C ILE A 557 -0.16 -3.32 -9.16
N HIS A 558 -1.44 -3.00 -9.05
CA HIS A 558 -2.09 -2.75 -7.78
C HIS A 558 -3.19 -3.79 -7.54
N TYR A 559 -3.40 -4.16 -6.30
CA TYR A 559 -4.57 -4.95 -5.93
C TYR A 559 -5.44 -4.19 -4.94
N ALA A 560 -6.76 -4.29 -5.14
CA ALA A 560 -7.73 -3.57 -4.34
C ALA A 560 -7.83 -4.19 -2.94
N ALA A 561 -7.32 -3.49 -1.93
CA ALA A 561 -7.41 -3.86 -0.53
C ALA A 561 -8.67 -3.27 0.14
N ASP A 562 -9.14 -2.14 -0.33
CA ASP A 562 -10.34 -1.46 0.15
C ASP A 562 -11.05 -0.63 -0.92
N THR A 563 -12.20 -0.10 -0.56
CA THR A 563 -12.95 0.91 -1.31
C THR A 563 -13.22 2.11 -0.38
N PRO A 564 -13.62 3.28 -0.88
CA PRO A 564 -13.99 4.41 -0.03
C PRO A 564 -15.06 4.07 1.03
N TYR A 565 -15.94 3.11 0.72
CA TYR A 565 -17.01 2.67 1.62
C TYR A 565 -16.56 1.62 2.65
N THR A 566 -15.43 0.95 2.41
CA THR A 566 -14.89 -0.11 3.26
C THR A 566 -13.62 0.31 4.00
N ARG A 567 -13.10 1.51 3.72
CA ARG A 567 -11.98 2.11 4.46
C ARG A 567 -12.28 2.07 5.96
N GLY A 568 -11.30 1.63 6.74
CA GLY A 568 -11.48 1.43 8.16
C GLY A 568 -12.24 0.13 8.54
N LYS A 569 -12.94 -0.53 7.63
CA LYS A 569 -13.57 -1.82 7.89
C LYS A 569 -12.67 -3.01 7.55
N ASN A 570 -11.86 -2.90 6.50
CA ASN A 570 -11.01 -4.00 5.98
C ASN A 570 -9.51 -3.81 6.19
N LEU A 571 -9.10 -2.79 6.95
CA LEU A 571 -7.70 -2.40 7.08
C LEU A 571 -6.81 -3.53 7.63
N GLY A 572 -5.98 -4.08 6.76
CA GLY A 572 -4.91 -5.00 7.08
C GLY A 572 -5.35 -6.44 7.41
N ALA A 573 -6.59 -6.67 7.85
CA ALA A 573 -7.06 -8.01 8.23
C ALA A 573 -7.46 -8.85 7.01
N GLY A 574 -7.96 -8.22 5.93
CA GLY A 574 -8.42 -8.93 4.73
C GLY A 574 -7.28 -9.37 3.82
N THR A 575 -6.25 -8.55 3.65
CA THR A 575 -5.09 -8.84 2.78
C THR A 575 -4.18 -9.94 3.33
N LEU A 576 -4.20 -10.17 4.63
CA LEU A 576 -3.47 -11.27 5.28
C LEU A 576 -4.28 -12.57 5.34
N SER A 577 -5.55 -12.56 4.97
CA SER A 577 -6.36 -13.77 4.84
C SER A 577 -5.96 -14.61 3.62
N TYR A 578 -6.36 -15.87 3.58
CA TYR A 578 -6.16 -16.73 2.42
C TYR A 578 -6.74 -16.10 1.12
N TYR A 579 -7.94 -15.51 1.21
CA TYR A 579 -8.58 -14.83 0.08
C TYR A 579 -7.83 -13.57 -0.37
N GLY A 580 -7.35 -12.76 0.58
CA GLY A 580 -6.56 -11.55 0.29
C GLY A 580 -5.20 -11.84 -0.34
N MET A 581 -4.66 -13.04 -0.15
CA MET A 581 -3.41 -13.47 -0.78
C MET A 581 -3.56 -13.76 -2.28
N ASP A 582 -4.77 -14.05 -2.79
CA ASP A 582 -4.97 -14.48 -4.17
C ASP A 582 -4.48 -13.45 -5.19
N SER A 583 -4.96 -12.21 -5.07
CA SER A 583 -4.57 -11.09 -5.96
C SER A 583 -3.06 -10.81 -5.88
N SER A 584 -2.51 -10.78 -4.67
CA SER A 584 -1.07 -10.55 -4.43
C SER A 584 -0.21 -11.65 -5.07
N TYR A 585 -0.62 -12.92 -4.95
CA TYR A 585 0.12 -14.03 -5.58
C TYR A 585 -0.07 -14.08 -7.09
N ALA A 586 -1.27 -13.81 -7.62
CA ALA A 586 -1.49 -13.72 -9.07
C ALA A 586 -0.57 -12.67 -9.70
N ALA A 587 -0.44 -11.50 -9.08
CA ALA A 587 0.47 -10.44 -9.49
C ALA A 587 1.95 -10.82 -9.33
N THR A 588 2.33 -11.43 -8.19
CA THR A 588 3.72 -11.88 -7.96
C THR A 588 4.14 -12.95 -8.96
N ILE A 589 3.23 -13.87 -9.34
CA ILE A 589 3.47 -14.89 -10.38
C ILE A 589 3.70 -14.23 -11.75
N ALA A 590 2.92 -13.20 -12.10
CA ALA A 590 3.11 -12.46 -13.35
C ALA A 590 4.50 -11.80 -13.40
N ILE A 591 4.93 -11.16 -12.31
CA ILE A 591 6.28 -10.58 -12.19
C ILE A 591 7.36 -11.66 -12.32
N ALA A 592 7.25 -12.75 -11.55
CA ALA A 592 8.21 -13.84 -11.58
C ALA A 592 8.34 -14.47 -12.96
N ARG A 593 7.22 -14.73 -13.64
CA ARG A 593 7.21 -15.25 -15.02
C ARG A 593 7.87 -14.30 -16.00
N ARG A 594 7.53 -13.01 -15.94
CA ARG A 594 8.11 -11.98 -16.82
C ARG A 594 9.63 -11.96 -16.70
N ILE A 595 10.16 -11.97 -15.47
CA ILE A 595 11.60 -12.01 -15.23
C ILE A 595 12.23 -13.30 -15.79
N LEU A 596 11.67 -14.46 -15.48
CA LEU A 596 12.20 -15.75 -15.94
C LEU A 596 12.13 -15.90 -17.46
N GLU A 597 11.08 -15.42 -18.11
CA GLU A 597 10.94 -15.41 -19.58
C GLU A 597 11.97 -14.49 -20.24
N GLN A 598 12.29 -13.34 -19.66
CA GLN A 598 13.37 -12.47 -20.15
C GLN A 598 14.74 -13.14 -20.04
N GLU A 599 15.02 -13.81 -18.94
CA GLU A 599 16.28 -14.51 -18.71
C GLU A 599 16.48 -15.68 -19.70
N VAL A 600 15.45 -16.46 -19.97
CA VAL A 600 15.48 -17.55 -20.95
C VAL A 600 15.61 -17.02 -22.38
N SER A 601 14.98 -15.88 -22.68
CA SER A 601 15.00 -15.28 -24.02
C SER A 601 16.29 -14.53 -24.32
N GLY A 602 16.87 -13.86 -23.33
CA GLY A 602 18.19 -13.20 -23.43
C GLY A 602 19.31 -14.19 -23.72
N ALA A 603 19.19 -15.42 -23.23
CA ALA A 603 20.13 -16.51 -23.54
C ALA A 603 20.08 -17.00 -25.01
N ARG A 604 19.06 -16.60 -25.80
CA ARG A 604 18.93 -16.96 -27.22
C ARG A 604 19.63 -16.00 -28.20
N GLY A 605 20.36 -15.00 -27.71
CA GLY A 605 21.19 -14.11 -28.51
C GLY A 605 20.47 -12.88 -29.09
N GLY A 606 20.94 -11.72 -28.76
CA GLY A 606 21.15 -10.57 -29.65
C GLY A 606 19.95 -9.77 -30.20
N ASP A 607 18.66 -10.06 -29.93
CA ASP A 607 17.56 -9.42 -30.63
C ASP A 607 16.58 -8.64 -29.73
N ALA A 608 17.10 -7.78 -28.86
CA ALA A 608 16.24 -6.81 -28.16
C ALA A 608 15.63 -5.78 -29.13
N VAL A 609 16.30 -5.49 -30.25
CA VAL A 609 15.81 -4.57 -31.30
C VAL A 609 14.67 -5.21 -32.12
N ALA A 610 14.79 -6.50 -32.48
CA ALA A 610 13.76 -7.20 -33.25
C ALA A 610 12.45 -7.42 -32.46
N ARG A 611 12.53 -7.50 -31.12
CA ARG A 611 11.33 -7.63 -30.27
C ARG A 611 10.57 -6.33 -30.09
N ALA A 612 11.25 -5.19 -30.01
CA ALA A 612 10.61 -3.88 -29.99
C ALA A 612 9.85 -3.63 -31.30
N GLU A 613 10.39 -4.10 -32.44
CA GLU A 613 9.73 -4.04 -33.74
C GLU A 613 8.54 -5.04 -33.86
N ALA A 614 8.67 -6.26 -33.37
CA ALA A 614 7.58 -7.26 -33.40
C ALA A 614 6.39 -6.88 -32.50
N LEU A 615 6.64 -6.25 -31.35
CA LEU A 615 5.59 -5.68 -30.48
C LEU A 615 4.92 -4.45 -31.14
N ARG A 616 5.68 -3.63 -31.87
CA ARG A 616 5.13 -2.53 -32.68
C ARG A 616 4.22 -3.03 -33.81
N MET A 617 4.62 -4.07 -34.52
CA MET A 617 3.80 -4.64 -35.61
C MET A 617 2.50 -5.30 -35.12
N ARG A 618 2.47 -5.90 -33.94
CA ARG A 618 1.24 -6.44 -33.35
C ARG A 618 0.27 -5.36 -32.88
N ARG A 619 0.75 -4.19 -32.46
CA ARG A 619 -0.08 -3.05 -32.05
C ARG A 619 -0.56 -2.17 -33.20
N SER A 620 0.19 -2.08 -34.31
CA SER A 620 -0.23 -1.35 -35.51
C SER A 620 -1.28 -2.10 -36.37
N GLY A 621 -1.44 -3.41 -36.17
CA GLY A 621 -2.45 -4.21 -36.87
C GLY A 621 -3.88 -4.11 -36.32
N SER A 622 -4.10 -3.48 -35.16
CA SER A 622 -5.44 -3.32 -34.57
C SER A 622 -6.05 -1.92 -34.70
N GLY A 623 -5.41 -1.01 -35.43
CA GLY A 623 -5.75 0.42 -35.47
C GLY A 623 -6.13 0.98 -36.85
N GLN A 624 -6.61 0.17 -37.81
CA GLN A 624 -7.18 0.71 -39.08
C GLN A 624 -8.64 0.43 -39.20
N LEU A 625 -9.46 1.29 -38.60
CA LEU A 625 -10.85 1.52 -39.02
C LEU A 625 -11.15 3.02 -38.95
N GLY A 626 -11.13 3.64 -40.14
CA GLY A 626 -11.99 4.74 -40.54
C GLY A 626 -11.76 6.13 -39.90
N ALA A 627 -11.03 6.98 -40.60
CA ALA A 627 -11.24 8.42 -40.50
C ALA A 627 -11.27 8.99 -41.94
N SER A 628 -12.45 9.23 -42.44
CA SER A 628 -12.71 10.07 -43.61
C SER A 628 -12.68 11.54 -43.16
N THR A 629 -11.81 12.34 -43.75
CA THR A 629 -11.78 13.79 -43.68
C THR A 629 -12.82 14.44 -44.56
N PRO A 630 -13.40 15.59 -44.20
CA PRO A 630 -13.76 16.62 -45.15
C PRO A 630 -12.87 17.86 -45.02
N GLY A 631 -12.39 18.31 -46.17
CA GLY A 631 -11.60 19.51 -46.30
C GLY A 631 -12.34 20.81 -46.02
N ALA A 632 -11.59 21.81 -45.58
CA ALA A 632 -12.00 23.21 -45.66
C ALA A 632 -10.79 24.08 -46.02
N SER A 633 -11.01 24.86 -47.01
CA SER A 633 -10.18 25.84 -47.69
C SER A 633 -9.79 27.01 -46.78
N THR A 634 -8.55 27.43 -46.95
CA THR A 634 -8.01 28.73 -46.49
C THR A 634 -8.51 29.90 -47.34
N PRO A 635 -8.49 31.14 -46.79
CA PRO A 635 -7.85 32.25 -47.53
C PRO A 635 -6.80 32.97 -46.66
N GLY A 636 -5.72 33.35 -47.33
CA GLY A 636 -4.61 34.07 -46.79
C GLY A 636 -4.82 35.58 -46.58
N VAL A 637 -4.03 36.15 -45.71
CA VAL A 637 -3.64 37.57 -45.72
C VAL A 637 -2.16 37.68 -45.35
N ALA A 638 -1.42 38.39 -46.15
CA ALA A 638 -0.01 38.73 -45.98
C ALA A 638 0.16 40.15 -45.34
N PRO A 639 1.35 40.71 -45.16
CA PRO A 639 1.89 41.13 -43.87
C PRO A 639 1.91 42.67 -43.67
N ARG A 640 2.02 43.01 -42.42
CA ARG A 640 2.82 44.16 -42.01
C ARG A 640 3.40 43.95 -40.62
#